data_da672847fbf776ab61d0f88745920016
#
_entry.id   da672847fbf776ab61d0f88745920016
#
_cell.length_a   1.000
_cell.length_b   1.000
_cell.length_c   1.000
_cell.angle_alpha   90.00
_cell.angle_beta   90.00
_cell.angle_gamma   90.00
#
_symmetry.space_group_name_H-M   'P 1'
#
loop_
_entity.id
_entity.type
_entity.pdbx_description
1 polymer ?
#
loop_
_entity_poly.entity_id
_entity_poly.type
_entity_poly.pdbx_seq_one_letter_code
_entity_poly.pdbx_strand_id
1 'polypeptide(L)'
;YENTSGPERKRISVSLKGLRSNSHAVGGLVKVTSGGKTQSKMISPMTGYISCNEPVLHFGLGEHDKIEKMVIEWPAGGIETFTDLKAGFHYAVTESKDPQEVRKRVKPKPEFVKVKLLKQSRHRELPFDDYFEQPLLPWKQSQMGPGIAWADIDGDGDEDCLLAQAEGTASILSIQKPDRRLESKPSSVFSSHSKSEDMAPLFFDADRDGRPDLLITSGSIEHPNGDPAYRDRIHLGSGEKGEFSQAYFLPGEPMSSSVAAAADFDQDGDLDLFIGGRIVPGRWPTSPGSRLYLNESEPGTLRFKLASEEQAGALKACQRATSALWSDIDRDGWMDLLVTHEYGPIRVFLNKEGKLQDLTDETGMEKLKGMWYGIAGRDLDGDGDIDYVATNFGNNTTYKASEKKPELLYYGDLDGTGGFRVVEAKFGDECQLPRRGLSCSSNAMPSIKKNLGTYKNFAISSLSDIYTPNRLETSGKLEMTELRSMVFYNESSKGKVSFRSVALPRMAQLAPGFGVVLTELNGDSQPDLVIAQNFFSPQREVGRMSGSSGASILSALKDGTFEVHDTYNTGVILTGDTKGVTVNEFNGDGIPDLSFTVNNGSVSTFLNTSRKKFVGVRIKGKKGNLRAVGANLTFTTKNGTTQTIEITGGGSYLSQSGNTKFFGLGDDLSGQLSIVWPDGTKFILNDVKQGLVDLMWN
;
A
#
# COMPACT_ATOMS: atom_id res chain seq x y z
N TYR A 1 -1.69 -49.65 17.47
CA TYR A 1 -2.32 -50.36 16.35
C TYR A 1 -1.23 -50.94 15.46
N GLU A 2 -1.32 -52.21 15.11
CA GLU A 2 -0.46 -52.88 14.15
C GLU A 2 -1.19 -52.99 12.81
N ASN A 3 -0.46 -52.74 11.71
CA ASN A 3 -1.00 -52.87 10.37
C ASN A 3 -0.95 -54.34 9.93
N THR A 4 -2.11 -54.99 9.85
CA THR A 4 -2.26 -56.39 9.47
C THR A 4 -2.60 -56.58 8.00
N SER A 5 -2.41 -55.57 7.13
CA SER A 5 -2.62 -55.68 5.68
C SER A 5 -1.71 -56.78 5.10
N GLY A 6 -2.24 -57.64 4.23
CA GLY A 6 -1.58 -58.82 3.70
C GLY A 6 -0.32 -58.49 2.86
N PRO A 7 0.50 -59.53 2.62
CA PRO A 7 1.80 -59.40 1.92
C PRO A 7 1.67 -59.11 0.40
N GLU A 8 0.46 -59.17 -0.17
CA GLU A 8 0.20 -58.91 -1.59
C GLU A 8 0.45 -57.44 -1.99
N ARG A 9 0.38 -56.51 -1.04
CA ARG A 9 0.67 -55.08 -1.31
C ARG A 9 2.14 -54.78 -1.05
N LYS A 10 2.84 -54.51 -2.12
CA LYS A 10 4.27 -54.22 -2.07
C LYS A 10 4.55 -52.84 -1.50
N ARG A 11 5.61 -52.71 -0.72
CA ARG A 11 6.06 -51.47 -0.06
C ARG A 11 7.54 -51.47 0.17
N ILE A 12 8.09 -50.31 0.44
CA ILE A 12 9.42 -50.10 1.00
C ILE A 12 9.39 -49.11 2.13
N SER A 13 10.41 -49.13 2.97
CA SER A 13 10.73 -48.02 3.87
C SER A 13 12.15 -47.56 3.67
N VAL A 14 12.39 -46.26 3.89
CA VAL A 14 13.69 -45.61 3.67
C VAL A 14 14.04 -44.80 4.89
N SER A 15 15.22 -45.06 5.48
CA SER A 15 15.85 -44.23 6.50
C SER A 15 17.13 -43.61 5.97
N LEU A 16 17.40 -42.37 6.33
CA LEU A 16 18.56 -41.62 5.88
C LEU A 16 19.46 -41.29 7.04
N LYS A 17 20.76 -41.41 6.79
CA LYS A 17 21.85 -41.01 7.72
C LYS A 17 22.74 -39.98 7.04
N GLY A 18 22.68 -38.72 7.51
CA GLY A 18 23.54 -37.66 7.01
C GLY A 18 24.98 -37.81 7.46
N LEU A 19 25.91 -37.44 6.59
CA LEU A 19 27.35 -37.27 6.89
C LEU A 19 27.77 -35.81 6.73
N ARG A 20 27.34 -35.15 5.66
CA ARG A 20 27.50 -33.72 5.40
C ARG A 20 26.23 -32.93 5.82
N SER A 21 25.10 -33.59 5.75
CA SER A 21 23.80 -33.16 6.25
C SER A 21 23.65 -33.40 7.75
N ASN A 22 22.58 -32.91 8.37
CA ASN A 22 22.24 -33.28 9.76
C ASN A 22 22.07 -34.80 9.89
N SER A 23 22.28 -35.37 11.09
CA SER A 23 22.38 -36.81 11.34
C SER A 23 21.16 -37.62 10.84
N HIS A 24 19.96 -37.06 10.93
CA HIS A 24 18.72 -37.71 10.46
C HIS A 24 18.29 -37.25 9.08
N ALA A 25 19.12 -36.50 8.36
CA ALA A 25 18.84 -35.93 7.05
C ALA A 25 17.47 -35.17 6.99
N VAL A 26 17.10 -34.47 8.08
CA VAL A 26 15.88 -33.65 8.14
C VAL A 26 15.94 -32.61 7.02
N GLY A 27 14.88 -32.55 6.20
CA GLY A 27 14.80 -31.75 4.98
C GLY A 27 15.27 -32.50 3.74
N GLY A 28 15.76 -33.74 3.87
CA GLY A 28 16.09 -34.62 2.75
C GLY A 28 14.83 -35.08 2.02
N LEU A 29 14.87 -35.02 0.68
CA LEU A 29 13.75 -35.43 -0.18
C LEU A 29 14.07 -36.75 -0.87
N VAL A 30 13.20 -37.74 -0.71
CA VAL A 30 13.28 -39.05 -1.38
C VAL A 30 12.19 -39.13 -2.44
N LYS A 31 12.58 -39.43 -3.68
CA LYS A 31 11.71 -39.67 -4.82
C LYS A 31 11.84 -41.14 -5.23
N VAL A 32 10.72 -41.86 -5.29
CA VAL A 32 10.67 -43.28 -5.66
C VAL A 32 9.79 -43.45 -6.88
N THR A 33 10.35 -44.01 -7.96
CA THR A 33 9.63 -44.33 -9.18
C THR A 33 9.42 -45.82 -9.28
N SER A 34 8.17 -46.27 -9.43
CA SER A 34 7.78 -47.68 -9.60
C SER A 34 6.50 -47.73 -10.45
N GLY A 35 6.50 -48.65 -11.46
CA GLY A 35 5.40 -48.77 -12.42
C GLY A 35 5.12 -47.45 -13.17
N GLY A 36 6.16 -46.70 -13.53
CA GLY A 36 6.07 -45.42 -14.23
C GLY A 36 5.53 -44.26 -13.36
N LYS A 37 5.22 -44.48 -12.06
CA LYS A 37 4.73 -43.45 -11.14
C LYS A 37 5.80 -43.05 -10.14
N THR A 38 5.98 -41.73 -9.96
CA THR A 38 6.91 -41.18 -8.99
C THR A 38 6.17 -40.64 -7.76
N GLN A 39 6.59 -41.11 -6.58
CA GLN A 39 6.17 -40.58 -5.28
C GLN A 39 7.34 -39.82 -4.65
N SER A 40 7.09 -38.73 -3.95
CA SER A 40 8.10 -38.00 -3.20
C SER A 40 7.71 -37.77 -1.77
N LYS A 41 8.65 -37.93 -0.83
CA LYS A 41 8.46 -37.66 0.59
C LYS A 41 9.71 -37.00 1.17
N MET A 42 9.50 -36.07 2.09
CA MET A 42 10.59 -35.37 2.79
C MET A 42 10.70 -35.89 4.23
N ILE A 43 11.92 -36.04 4.73
CA ILE A 43 12.16 -36.29 6.15
C ILE A 43 11.81 -35.02 6.93
N SER A 44 10.77 -35.12 7.77
CA SER A 44 10.33 -34.07 8.67
C SER A 44 10.27 -34.58 10.10
N PRO A 45 10.80 -33.87 11.10
CA PRO A 45 10.74 -34.29 12.50
C PRO A 45 9.35 -34.10 13.08
N MET A 46 8.53 -33.21 12.52
CA MET A 46 7.18 -32.93 13.01
C MET A 46 6.14 -33.26 11.95
N THR A 47 5.23 -34.13 12.30
CA THR A 47 4.12 -34.58 11.46
C THR A 47 2.86 -34.66 12.30
N GLY A 48 1.90 -33.77 12.03
CA GLY A 48 0.65 -33.69 12.79
C GLY A 48 0.71 -32.71 13.98
N TYR A 49 -0.35 -32.74 14.81
CA TYR A 49 -0.51 -31.84 15.96
C TYR A 49 0.21 -32.41 17.18
N ILE A 50 1.22 -31.68 17.70
CA ILE A 50 2.00 -32.03 18.90
C ILE A 50 2.55 -33.49 18.85
N SER A 51 2.94 -33.95 17.67
CA SER A 51 3.45 -35.31 17.47
C SER A 51 4.65 -35.36 16.54
N CYS A 52 5.49 -36.36 16.73
CA CYS A 52 6.67 -36.64 15.93
C CYS A 52 6.67 -38.12 15.56
N ASN A 53 6.88 -38.41 14.28
CA ASN A 53 7.10 -39.75 13.79
C ASN A 53 8.57 -40.11 13.79
N GLU A 54 8.86 -41.42 13.71
CA GLU A 54 10.22 -41.86 13.39
C GLU A 54 10.69 -41.30 12.03
N PRO A 55 11.98 -41.03 11.83
CA PRO A 55 12.51 -40.47 10.58
C PRO A 55 12.63 -41.54 9.49
N VAL A 56 11.56 -42.30 9.25
CA VAL A 56 11.47 -43.35 8.24
C VAL A 56 10.35 -43.01 7.26
N LEU A 57 10.69 -43.03 5.98
CA LEU A 57 9.72 -42.79 4.90
C LEU A 57 9.18 -44.11 4.37
N HIS A 58 7.86 -44.22 4.30
CA HIS A 58 7.17 -45.41 3.76
C HIS A 58 6.57 -45.09 2.39
N PHE A 59 6.82 -45.96 1.40
CA PHE A 59 6.29 -45.87 0.06
C PHE A 59 5.51 -47.16 -0.29
N GLY A 60 4.25 -46.99 -0.70
CA GLY A 60 3.46 -48.07 -1.27
C GLY A 60 3.77 -48.23 -2.77
N LEU A 61 3.97 -49.45 -3.22
CA LEU A 61 4.35 -49.76 -4.60
C LEU A 61 3.22 -50.46 -5.39
N GLY A 62 2.06 -50.65 -4.76
CA GLY A 62 0.96 -51.41 -5.38
C GLY A 62 1.36 -52.85 -5.62
N GLU A 63 1.28 -53.32 -6.85
CA GLU A 63 1.63 -54.70 -7.28
C GLU A 63 3.07 -54.80 -7.78
N HIS A 64 3.83 -53.68 -7.86
CA HIS A 64 5.16 -53.68 -8.45
C HIS A 64 6.22 -54.22 -7.48
N ASP A 65 7.01 -55.18 -7.96
CA ASP A 65 8.11 -55.81 -7.23
C ASP A 65 9.43 -55.06 -7.27
N LYS A 66 9.52 -54.04 -8.10
CA LYS A 66 10.73 -53.26 -8.32
C LYS A 66 10.50 -51.76 -8.25
N ILE A 67 11.54 -51.08 -7.82
CA ILE A 67 11.70 -49.63 -7.93
C ILE A 67 12.66 -49.39 -9.07
N GLU A 68 12.19 -48.72 -10.10
CA GLU A 68 12.98 -48.37 -11.27
C GLU A 68 14.08 -47.35 -10.87
N LYS A 69 13.72 -46.38 -10.05
CA LYS A 69 14.60 -45.29 -9.63
C LYS A 69 14.23 -44.78 -8.24
N MET A 70 15.24 -44.64 -7.37
CA MET A 70 15.14 -43.89 -6.13
C MET A 70 16.16 -42.77 -6.15
N VAL A 71 15.71 -41.51 -6.01
CA VAL A 71 16.55 -40.31 -5.96
C VAL A 71 16.47 -39.73 -4.58
N ILE A 72 17.61 -39.48 -3.96
CA ILE A 72 17.74 -38.82 -2.67
C ILE A 72 18.42 -37.47 -2.88
N GLU A 73 17.70 -36.40 -2.55
CA GLU A 73 18.21 -35.04 -2.48
C GLU A 73 18.55 -34.72 -1.02
N TRP A 74 19.82 -34.66 -0.70
CA TRP A 74 20.31 -34.43 0.66
C TRP A 74 20.23 -32.94 1.06
N PRO A 75 19.99 -32.62 2.34
CA PRO A 75 19.93 -31.22 2.81
C PRO A 75 21.18 -30.41 2.49
N ALA A 76 22.36 -31.04 2.48
CA ALA A 76 23.63 -30.41 2.08
C ALA A 76 23.81 -30.21 0.57
N GLY A 77 22.78 -30.56 -0.24
CA GLY A 77 22.74 -30.36 -1.70
C GLY A 77 23.24 -31.54 -2.54
N GLY A 78 23.75 -32.62 -1.93
CA GLY A 78 24.12 -33.84 -2.67
C GLY A 78 22.88 -34.53 -3.24
N ILE A 79 23.02 -35.13 -4.43
CA ILE A 79 21.97 -35.94 -5.05
C ILE A 79 22.57 -37.32 -5.34
N GLU A 80 21.86 -38.35 -4.90
CA GLU A 80 22.23 -39.74 -5.12
C GLU A 80 21.07 -40.48 -5.77
N THR A 81 21.39 -41.32 -6.75
CA THR A 81 20.40 -42.11 -7.50
C THR A 81 20.71 -43.58 -7.38
N PHE A 82 19.70 -44.37 -7.07
CA PHE A 82 19.73 -45.82 -6.98
C PHE A 82 18.71 -46.40 -7.95
N THR A 83 19.07 -47.47 -8.65
CA THR A 83 18.20 -48.11 -9.65
C THR A 83 17.99 -49.58 -9.31
N ASP A 84 16.95 -50.17 -9.90
CA ASP A 84 16.65 -51.61 -9.82
C ASP A 84 16.57 -52.19 -8.39
N LEU A 85 15.98 -51.40 -7.48
CA LEU A 85 15.79 -51.85 -6.11
C LEU A 85 14.55 -52.75 -5.98
N LYS A 86 14.60 -53.73 -5.07
CA LYS A 86 13.48 -54.66 -4.81
C LYS A 86 12.44 -54.11 -3.83
N ALA A 87 11.19 -54.46 -4.02
CA ALA A 87 10.15 -54.23 -3.04
C ALA A 87 10.31 -55.13 -1.78
N GLY A 88 9.69 -54.72 -0.68
CA GLY A 88 9.67 -55.47 0.56
C GLY A 88 10.86 -55.25 1.50
N PHE A 89 11.74 -54.30 1.20
CA PHE A 89 12.92 -54.01 1.99
C PHE A 89 12.84 -52.65 2.69
N HIS A 90 13.60 -52.56 3.79
CA HIS A 90 14.02 -51.31 4.42
C HIS A 90 15.36 -50.92 3.87
N TYR A 91 15.44 -49.72 3.27
CA TYR A 91 16.68 -49.16 2.75
C TYR A 91 17.23 -48.13 3.72
N ALA A 92 18.31 -48.48 4.42
CA ALA A 92 19.09 -47.55 5.25
C ALA A 92 20.22 -46.95 4.39
N VAL A 93 20.04 -45.71 3.99
CA VAL A 93 21.00 -45.02 3.11
C VAL A 93 21.82 -44.03 3.91
N THR A 94 23.14 -44.12 3.82
CA THR A 94 24.10 -43.19 4.40
C THR A 94 24.58 -42.23 3.30
N GLU A 95 24.53 -40.91 3.57
CA GLU A 95 24.98 -39.86 2.65
C GLU A 95 26.44 -40.12 2.20
N SER A 96 26.70 -40.05 0.89
CA SER A 96 28.06 -40.16 0.35
C SER A 96 28.86 -38.92 0.67
N LYS A 97 30.19 -39.14 0.93
CA LYS A 97 31.14 -38.03 0.98
C LYS A 97 31.30 -37.34 -0.37
N ASP A 98 31.22 -38.13 -1.44
CA ASP A 98 31.31 -37.67 -2.84
C ASP A 98 30.02 -38.02 -3.58
N PRO A 99 28.99 -37.16 -3.49
CA PRO A 99 27.70 -37.42 -4.15
C PRO A 99 27.85 -37.41 -5.67
N GLN A 100 26.99 -38.18 -6.36
CA GLN A 100 26.96 -38.28 -7.82
C GLN A 100 26.70 -36.92 -8.49
N GLU A 101 25.89 -36.09 -7.84
CA GLU A 101 25.56 -34.72 -8.29
C GLU A 101 25.45 -33.80 -7.09
N VAL A 102 25.86 -32.55 -7.25
CA VAL A 102 25.69 -31.52 -6.23
C VAL A 102 24.80 -30.39 -6.78
N ARG A 103 23.65 -30.22 -6.18
CA ARG A 103 22.79 -29.08 -6.45
C ARG A 103 23.45 -27.83 -5.92
N LYS A 104 24.02 -27.03 -6.79
CA LYS A 104 24.49 -25.68 -6.42
C LYS A 104 23.25 -24.84 -6.11
N ARG A 105 23.04 -24.51 -4.83
CA ARG A 105 22.12 -23.45 -4.45
C ARG A 105 22.73 -22.13 -4.93
N VAL A 106 22.36 -21.71 -6.13
CA VAL A 106 22.64 -20.33 -6.56
C VAL A 106 21.74 -19.47 -5.69
N LYS A 107 22.32 -18.72 -4.76
CA LYS A 107 21.58 -17.65 -4.09
C LYS A 107 21.35 -16.58 -5.15
N PRO A 108 20.13 -16.23 -5.51
CA PRO A 108 19.91 -15.10 -6.40
C PRO A 108 20.56 -13.88 -5.76
N LYS A 109 21.14 -13.03 -6.57
CA LYS A 109 21.57 -11.71 -6.14
C LYS A 109 20.30 -10.85 -6.11
N PRO A 110 19.86 -10.34 -4.96
CA PRO A 110 18.64 -9.56 -4.89
C PRO A 110 18.80 -8.28 -5.71
N GLU A 111 17.70 -7.83 -6.32
CA GLU A 111 17.65 -6.58 -7.09
C GLU A 111 17.80 -5.37 -6.19
N PHE A 112 17.20 -5.42 -5.00
CA PHE A 112 17.27 -4.36 -4.00
C PHE A 112 18.09 -4.77 -2.80
N VAL A 113 18.90 -3.85 -2.29
CA VAL A 113 19.70 -4.04 -1.09
C VAL A 113 19.24 -3.06 -0.02
N LYS A 114 18.86 -3.59 1.14
CA LYS A 114 18.48 -2.76 2.29
C LYS A 114 19.69 -1.99 2.81
N VAL A 115 19.51 -0.67 2.94
CA VAL A 115 20.52 0.26 3.44
C VAL A 115 19.98 1.07 4.61
N LYS A 116 20.86 1.60 5.46
CA LYS A 116 20.48 2.48 6.56
C LYS A 116 20.91 3.90 6.23
N LEU A 117 20.08 4.63 5.48
CA LEU A 117 20.34 6.04 5.13
C LEU A 117 19.98 6.98 6.28
N LEU A 118 18.83 6.80 6.90
CA LEU A 118 18.33 7.64 8.00
C LEU A 118 18.91 7.19 9.35
N LYS A 119 19.55 8.08 10.07
CA LYS A 119 20.04 7.82 11.43
C LYS A 119 18.91 7.70 12.45
N GLN A 120 17.94 8.62 12.40
CA GLN A 120 16.71 8.62 13.19
C GLN A 120 15.54 8.47 12.23
N SER A 121 14.87 7.34 12.30
CA SER A 121 13.85 6.98 11.32
C SER A 121 12.68 6.23 11.96
N ARG A 122 12.60 6.25 13.30
CA ARG A 122 11.59 5.46 14.01
C ARG A 122 10.35 6.30 14.29
N HIS A 123 9.24 5.86 13.75
CA HIS A 123 7.91 6.27 14.15
C HIS A 123 7.54 5.62 15.49
N ARG A 124 6.92 6.37 16.39
CA ARG A 124 6.53 5.91 17.72
C ARG A 124 5.11 6.32 18.04
N GLU A 125 4.27 5.31 18.25
CA GLU A 125 2.91 5.50 18.78
C GLU A 125 2.93 5.56 20.29
N LEU A 126 2.13 6.45 20.87
CA LEU A 126 1.79 6.39 22.27
C LEU A 126 0.65 5.39 22.53
N PRO A 127 0.58 4.79 23.73
CA PRO A 127 -0.54 3.93 24.08
C PRO A 127 -1.84 4.72 24.13
N PHE A 128 -2.76 4.40 23.24
CA PHE A 128 -4.14 4.91 23.24
C PHE A 128 -5.13 3.74 23.14
N ASP A 129 -6.24 3.81 23.87
CA ASP A 129 -7.27 2.77 23.88
C ASP A 129 -8.51 3.20 23.09
N ASP A 130 -8.45 3.06 21.77
CA ASP A 130 -9.55 3.31 20.83
C ASP A 130 -10.85 2.59 21.25
N TYR A 131 -10.70 1.41 21.85
CA TYR A 131 -11.83 0.55 22.19
C TYR A 131 -12.55 0.95 23.49
N PHE A 132 -11.90 1.77 24.31
CA PHE A 132 -12.55 2.40 25.45
C PHE A 132 -13.58 3.43 24.96
N GLU A 133 -13.24 4.21 23.95
CA GLU A 133 -14.15 5.21 23.37
C GLU A 133 -15.24 4.55 22.51
N GLN A 134 -14.87 3.56 21.68
CA GLN A 134 -15.80 2.83 20.81
C GLN A 134 -15.54 1.31 20.87
N PRO A 135 -16.21 0.56 21.78
CA PRO A 135 -15.85 -0.83 22.09
C PRO A 135 -15.91 -1.82 20.92
N LEU A 136 -16.73 -1.58 19.91
CA LEU A 136 -16.90 -2.49 18.76
C LEU A 136 -16.16 -2.03 17.51
N LEU A 137 -15.24 -1.09 17.60
CA LEU A 137 -14.35 -0.76 16.48
C LEU A 137 -13.68 -2.04 15.96
N PRO A 138 -13.63 -2.24 14.63
CA PRO A 138 -12.97 -3.42 14.06
C PRO A 138 -11.44 -3.31 14.13
N TRP A 139 -10.88 -2.11 14.08
CA TRP A 139 -9.45 -1.80 14.20
C TRP A 139 -9.24 -0.42 14.82
N LYS A 140 -8.03 -0.21 15.31
CA LYS A 140 -7.63 1.08 15.84
C LYS A 140 -7.63 2.16 14.77
N GLN A 141 -8.09 3.34 15.10
CA GLN A 141 -8.04 4.54 14.27
C GLN A 141 -6.84 5.43 14.61
N SER A 142 -6.25 5.23 15.81
CA SER A 142 -5.09 5.93 16.33
C SER A 142 -3.74 5.42 15.76
N GLN A 143 -3.70 4.50 14.80
CA GLN A 143 -2.46 3.89 14.31
C GLN A 143 -2.43 3.79 12.78
N MET A 144 -2.77 4.88 12.12
CA MET A 144 -2.89 4.88 10.66
C MET A 144 -1.68 5.53 9.94
N GLY A 145 -0.83 6.25 10.68
CA GLY A 145 0.45 6.79 10.19
C GLY A 145 1.56 5.74 10.08
N PRO A 146 2.80 6.17 9.78
CA PRO A 146 3.22 7.54 9.52
C PRO A 146 3.23 7.91 8.04
N GLY A 147 3.12 9.22 7.78
CA GLY A 147 3.41 9.79 6.48
C GLY A 147 4.90 10.09 6.28
N ILE A 148 5.30 10.28 5.00
CA ILE A 148 6.66 10.65 4.62
C ILE A 148 6.66 11.50 3.34
N ALA A 149 7.50 12.52 3.29
CA ALA A 149 7.68 13.33 2.09
C ALA A 149 9.17 13.61 1.80
N TRP A 150 9.48 13.72 0.51
CA TRP A 150 10.83 14.00 0.01
C TRP A 150 10.85 15.23 -0.88
N ALA A 151 11.85 16.08 -0.67
CA ALA A 151 12.13 17.25 -1.51
C ALA A 151 13.56 17.73 -1.28
N ASP A 152 14.14 18.44 -2.25
CA ASP A 152 15.37 19.24 -2.10
C ASP A 152 15.00 20.52 -1.34
N ILE A 153 15.21 20.51 -0.01
CA ILE A 153 14.77 21.60 0.88
C ILE A 153 15.81 22.72 0.97
N ASP A 154 17.10 22.39 0.87
CA ASP A 154 18.19 23.35 0.99
C ASP A 154 18.81 23.77 -0.34
N GLY A 155 18.29 23.23 -1.45
CA GLY A 155 18.64 23.66 -2.82
C GLY A 155 19.96 23.10 -3.32
N ASP A 156 20.49 22.02 -2.70
CA ASP A 156 21.77 21.41 -3.08
C ASP A 156 21.63 20.33 -4.18
N GLY A 157 20.40 19.99 -4.58
CA GLY A 157 20.07 19.03 -5.62
C GLY A 157 19.86 17.60 -5.13
N ASP A 158 20.08 17.33 -3.85
CA ASP A 158 19.82 16.05 -3.19
C ASP A 158 18.48 16.11 -2.46
N GLU A 159 17.81 14.95 -2.26
CA GLU A 159 16.47 14.93 -1.67
C GLU A 159 16.53 14.71 -0.16
N ASP A 160 15.93 15.64 0.57
CA ASP A 160 15.73 15.60 2.01
C ASP A 160 14.41 14.93 2.38
N CYS A 161 14.22 14.59 3.66
CA CYS A 161 13.08 13.80 4.11
C CYS A 161 12.43 14.41 5.35
N LEU A 162 11.09 14.49 5.34
CA LEU A 162 10.29 14.63 6.55
C LEU A 162 9.54 13.33 6.83
N LEU A 163 9.76 12.76 8.02
CA LEU A 163 8.97 11.65 8.57
C LEU A 163 8.00 12.18 9.61
N ALA A 164 6.71 12.09 9.32
CA ALA A 164 5.63 12.44 10.22
C ALA A 164 5.64 11.53 11.47
N GLN A 165 5.22 12.06 12.61
CA GLN A 165 5.20 11.33 13.88
C GLN A 165 3.81 11.37 14.54
N ALA A 166 3.54 10.35 15.33
CA ALA A 166 2.35 10.30 16.17
C ALA A 166 2.41 11.32 17.32
N GLU A 167 1.28 11.54 17.96
CA GLU A 167 1.15 12.39 19.15
C GLU A 167 2.27 12.14 20.16
N GLY A 168 2.74 13.20 20.80
CA GLY A 168 3.82 13.18 21.80
C GLY A 168 5.23 13.18 21.26
N THR A 169 5.40 13.11 19.93
CA THR A 169 6.70 13.12 19.26
C THR A 169 6.72 14.13 18.10
N ALA A 170 7.79 14.93 18.00
CA ALA A 170 7.93 15.85 16.87
C ALA A 170 8.29 15.12 15.57
N SER A 171 7.75 15.57 14.44
CA SER A 171 8.15 15.12 13.12
C SER A 171 9.66 15.26 12.88
N ILE A 172 10.25 14.30 12.17
CA ILE A 172 11.71 14.19 12.00
C ILE A 172 12.08 14.68 10.62
N LEU A 173 12.70 15.85 10.59
CA LEU A 173 13.37 16.37 9.40
C LEU A 173 14.77 15.74 9.31
N SER A 174 15.15 15.29 8.13
CA SER A 174 16.48 14.74 7.85
C SER A 174 17.02 15.36 6.58
N ILE A 175 18.23 15.93 6.65
CA ILE A 175 18.91 16.60 5.53
C ILE A 175 19.97 15.65 4.96
N GLN A 176 19.98 15.47 3.66
CA GLN A 176 20.99 14.66 2.97
C GLN A 176 22.34 15.39 2.97
N LYS A 177 23.41 14.66 3.14
CA LYS A 177 24.77 15.16 3.18
C LYS A 177 25.54 14.73 1.92
N PRO A 178 26.62 15.41 1.55
CA PRO A 178 27.40 15.04 0.36
C PRO A 178 27.89 13.59 0.33
N ASP A 179 27.96 12.92 1.50
CA ASP A 179 28.26 11.48 1.61
C ASP A 179 27.01 10.58 1.49
N ARG A 180 25.90 11.16 1.05
CA ARG A 180 24.59 10.50 0.82
C ARG A 180 23.89 9.98 2.06
N ARG A 181 24.35 10.31 3.26
CA ARG A 181 23.66 10.01 4.52
C ARG A 181 22.66 11.09 4.89
N LEU A 182 21.53 10.68 5.44
CA LEU A 182 20.52 11.59 5.95
C LEU A 182 20.72 11.82 7.45
N GLU A 183 20.99 13.04 7.83
CA GLU A 183 21.18 13.46 9.22
C GLU A 183 19.92 14.19 9.72
N SER A 184 19.41 13.73 10.87
CA SER A 184 18.26 14.40 11.51
C SER A 184 18.62 15.80 11.95
N LYS A 185 17.76 16.75 11.61
CA LYS A 185 17.84 18.14 12.03
C LYS A 185 16.75 18.44 13.05
N PRO A 186 17.07 18.53 14.36
CA PRO A 186 16.07 18.92 15.36
C PRO A 186 15.51 20.30 15.05
N SER A 187 14.19 20.45 15.15
CA SER A 187 13.49 21.70 14.92
C SER A 187 12.57 22.03 16.11
N SER A 188 12.74 23.20 16.67
CA SER A 188 11.84 23.70 17.72
C SER A 188 10.43 23.98 17.19
N VAL A 189 10.34 24.28 15.89
CA VAL A 189 9.07 24.54 15.21
C VAL A 189 8.19 23.28 15.21
N PHE A 190 8.74 22.13 14.85
CA PHE A 190 7.98 20.89 14.89
C PHE A 190 7.72 20.41 16.33
N SER A 191 8.66 20.63 17.25
CA SER A 191 8.48 20.25 18.65
C SER A 191 7.35 21.01 19.33
N SER A 192 7.04 22.24 18.90
CA SER A 192 5.94 23.04 19.43
C SER A 192 4.55 22.46 19.09
N HIS A 193 4.46 21.58 18.10
CA HIS A 193 3.25 20.92 17.62
C HIS A 193 3.18 19.42 17.94
N SER A 194 4.01 18.94 18.86
CA SER A 194 4.06 17.51 19.23
C SER A 194 2.77 16.95 19.84
N LYS A 195 1.77 17.78 20.15
CA LYS A 195 0.42 17.31 20.53
C LYS A 195 -0.44 16.87 19.34
N SER A 196 -0.08 17.28 18.13
CA SER A 196 -0.76 16.85 16.91
C SER A 196 -0.20 15.52 16.46
N GLU A 197 -1.06 14.62 15.96
CA GLU A 197 -0.62 13.51 15.17
C GLU A 197 -0.46 13.97 13.72
N ASP A 198 0.79 13.94 13.23
CA ASP A 198 1.15 14.37 11.91
C ASP A 198 0.88 13.23 10.91
N MET A 199 0.01 13.48 9.90
CA MET A 199 -0.43 12.45 8.97
C MET A 199 0.30 12.54 7.61
N ALA A 200 -0.15 13.40 6.71
CA ALA A 200 0.41 13.55 5.38
C ALA A 200 1.27 14.82 5.29
N PRO A 201 2.60 14.70 5.24
CA PRO A 201 3.47 15.80 4.86
C PRO A 201 3.44 15.99 3.34
N LEU A 202 3.49 17.26 2.89
CA LEU A 202 3.54 17.63 1.48
C LEU A 202 4.45 18.85 1.29
N PHE A 203 5.49 18.71 0.45
CA PHE A 203 6.34 19.82 0.04
C PHE A 203 5.84 20.44 -1.26
N PHE A 204 5.65 21.76 -1.27
CA PHE A 204 5.28 22.58 -2.42
C PHE A 204 5.68 24.04 -2.17
N ASP A 205 5.58 24.90 -3.14
CA ASP A 205 5.87 26.35 -3.02
C ASP A 205 4.55 27.08 -2.73
N ALA A 206 4.24 27.25 -1.46
CA ALA A 206 2.95 27.76 -1.00
C ALA A 206 2.82 29.28 -1.13
N ASP A 207 3.92 30.03 -1.00
CA ASP A 207 3.95 31.49 -1.04
C ASP A 207 4.61 32.05 -2.30
N ARG A 208 4.88 31.22 -3.31
CA ARG A 208 5.44 31.60 -4.64
C ARG A 208 6.81 32.26 -4.55
N ASP A 209 7.59 32.00 -3.51
CA ASP A 209 8.93 32.57 -3.36
C ASP A 209 10.02 31.74 -4.10
N GLY A 210 9.71 30.53 -4.51
CA GLY A 210 10.60 29.62 -5.22
C GLY A 210 11.38 28.68 -4.32
N ARG A 211 10.94 28.48 -3.07
CA ARG A 211 11.48 27.51 -2.12
C ARG A 211 10.41 26.50 -1.70
N PRO A 212 10.78 25.26 -1.37
CA PRO A 212 9.83 24.29 -0.84
C PRO A 212 9.33 24.70 0.55
N ASP A 213 8.02 24.83 0.68
CA ASP A 213 7.30 24.93 1.95
C ASP A 213 6.75 23.58 2.34
N LEU A 214 6.34 23.43 3.58
CA LEU A 214 5.86 22.17 4.15
C LEU A 214 4.45 22.30 4.70
N LEU A 215 3.49 21.64 4.06
CA LEU A 215 2.19 21.35 4.65
C LEU A 215 2.28 20.08 5.47
N ILE A 216 1.64 20.06 6.65
CA ILE A 216 1.41 18.85 7.45
C ILE A 216 -0.07 18.81 7.83
N THR A 217 -0.75 17.74 7.45
CA THR A 217 -2.11 17.46 7.92
C THR A 217 -2.07 16.84 9.32
N SER A 218 -3.06 17.17 10.14
CA SER A 218 -3.19 16.67 11.52
C SER A 218 -4.43 15.80 11.67
N GLY A 219 -4.26 14.58 12.14
CA GLY A 219 -5.32 13.58 12.15
C GLY A 219 -5.45 12.80 13.45
N SER A 220 -5.92 11.54 13.28
CA SER A 220 -6.14 10.60 14.37
C SER A 220 -7.34 10.89 15.28
N ILE A 221 -7.41 10.35 16.52
CA ILE A 221 -8.60 10.37 17.37
C ILE A 221 -8.31 10.63 18.85
N GLU A 222 -7.07 10.96 19.23
CA GLU A 222 -6.64 11.08 20.63
C GLU A 222 -7.23 12.29 21.34
N HIS A 223 -7.73 13.28 20.58
CA HIS A 223 -8.33 14.50 21.08
C HIS A 223 -9.83 14.58 20.79
N PRO A 224 -10.59 15.38 21.53
CA PRO A 224 -12.00 15.65 21.21
C PRO A 224 -12.15 16.32 19.83
N ASN A 225 -13.30 16.12 19.19
CA ASN A 225 -13.61 16.78 17.92
C ASN A 225 -13.53 18.32 18.06
N GLY A 226 -12.85 18.95 17.11
CA GLY A 226 -12.64 20.40 17.10
C GLY A 226 -11.46 20.88 17.95
N ASP A 227 -10.67 19.96 18.53
CA ASP A 227 -9.45 20.33 19.28
C ASP A 227 -8.42 21.01 18.35
N PRO A 228 -7.73 22.08 18.80
CA PRO A 228 -6.69 22.75 18.05
C PRO A 228 -5.55 21.83 17.57
N ALA A 229 -5.34 20.67 18.19
CA ALA A 229 -4.37 19.67 17.73
C ALA A 229 -4.67 19.14 16.32
N TYR A 230 -5.91 19.25 15.85
CA TYR A 230 -6.32 18.85 14.49
C TYR A 230 -6.21 19.98 13.45
N ARG A 231 -5.51 21.06 13.73
CA ARG A 231 -5.28 22.11 12.72
C ARG A 231 -4.21 21.72 11.74
N ASP A 232 -4.57 21.67 10.47
CA ASP A 232 -3.63 21.55 9.37
C ASP A 232 -2.80 22.82 9.25
N ARG A 233 -1.50 22.67 8.97
CA ARG A 233 -0.56 23.79 9.05
C ARG A 233 0.50 23.77 7.95
N ILE A 234 0.92 24.97 7.54
CA ILE A 234 2.00 25.20 6.58
C ILE A 234 3.17 25.89 7.31
N HIS A 235 4.37 25.44 7.03
CA HIS A 235 5.62 26.03 7.46
C HIS A 235 6.39 26.52 6.24
N LEU A 236 6.70 27.82 6.17
CA LEU A 236 7.50 28.38 5.07
C LEU A 236 8.96 27.97 5.18
N GLY A 237 9.54 27.52 4.07
CA GLY A 237 10.96 27.21 3.96
C GLY A 237 11.80 28.47 3.84
N SER A 238 12.89 28.58 4.63
CA SER A 238 13.81 29.72 4.52
C SER A 238 14.82 29.58 3.39
N GLY A 239 14.94 28.38 2.80
CA GLY A 239 15.92 28.06 1.76
C GLY A 239 17.37 27.94 2.28
N GLU A 240 17.64 28.29 3.52
CA GLU A 240 18.94 28.11 4.15
C GLU A 240 18.92 26.92 5.09
N LYS A 241 19.72 25.89 4.78
CA LYS A 241 19.95 24.74 5.68
C LYS A 241 18.71 24.00 6.16
N GLY A 242 17.60 24.00 5.39
CA GLY A 242 16.36 23.33 5.74
C GLY A 242 15.71 23.88 7.02
N GLU A 243 15.61 25.19 7.16
CA GLU A 243 14.90 25.85 8.25
C GLU A 243 13.50 26.24 7.84
N PHE A 244 12.56 26.16 8.77
CA PHE A 244 11.16 26.43 8.56
C PHE A 244 10.63 27.50 9.53
N SER A 245 9.63 28.26 9.07
CA SER A 245 8.93 29.28 9.88
C SER A 245 8.01 28.65 10.92
N GLN A 246 7.47 29.50 11.82
CA GLN A 246 6.32 29.14 12.63
C GLN A 246 5.12 28.76 11.75
N ALA A 247 4.22 27.95 12.32
CA ALA A 247 3.06 27.45 11.60
C ALA A 247 2.09 28.55 11.17
N TYR A 248 1.70 28.52 9.90
CA TYR A 248 0.47 29.12 9.40
C TYR A 248 -0.62 28.05 9.41
N PHE A 249 -1.73 28.31 10.10
CA PHE A 249 -2.85 27.37 10.15
C PHE A 249 -3.84 27.65 9.03
N LEU A 250 -4.22 26.60 8.31
CA LEU A 250 -5.26 26.72 7.28
C LEU A 250 -6.60 27.20 7.89
N PRO A 251 -7.38 28.04 7.16
CA PRO A 251 -8.62 28.57 7.68
C PRO A 251 -9.70 27.50 7.86
N GLY A 252 -10.63 27.73 8.79
CA GLY A 252 -11.74 26.83 9.10
C GLY A 252 -11.60 26.15 10.46
N GLU A 253 -12.64 25.38 10.84
CA GLU A 253 -12.65 24.63 12.09
C GLU A 253 -11.65 23.48 12.05
N PRO A 254 -10.97 23.17 13.16
CA PRO A 254 -10.09 22.00 13.25
C PRO A 254 -10.84 20.71 12.93
N MET A 255 -10.24 19.84 12.12
CA MET A 255 -10.81 18.54 11.78
C MET A 255 -9.73 17.46 11.74
N SER A 256 -10.07 16.23 12.13
CA SER A 256 -9.15 15.11 11.93
C SER A 256 -9.01 14.82 10.45
N SER A 257 -7.89 15.27 9.89
CA SER A 257 -7.51 15.16 8.47
C SER A 257 -6.70 13.89 8.22
N SER A 258 -6.57 13.49 6.96
CA SER A 258 -5.72 12.36 6.56
C SER A 258 -4.72 12.78 5.49
N VAL A 259 -5.21 12.99 4.27
CA VAL A 259 -4.41 13.20 3.06
C VAL A 259 -4.44 14.65 2.61
N ALA A 260 -3.35 15.06 1.97
CA ALA A 260 -3.26 16.30 1.19
C ALA A 260 -2.83 16.01 -0.24
N ALA A 261 -3.40 16.75 -1.19
CA ALA A 261 -2.97 16.75 -2.58
C ALA A 261 -3.05 18.16 -3.15
N ALA A 262 -2.05 18.55 -3.94
CA ALA A 262 -1.94 19.88 -4.53
C ALA A 262 -2.03 19.83 -6.05
N ALA A 263 -2.73 20.79 -6.64
CA ALA A 263 -2.77 21.04 -8.09
C ALA A 263 -3.19 22.47 -8.35
N ASP A 264 -2.89 22.98 -9.52
CA ASP A 264 -3.42 24.25 -10.03
C ASP A 264 -4.87 24.01 -10.48
N PHE A 265 -5.80 24.20 -9.54
CA PHE A 265 -7.21 23.86 -9.73
C PHE A 265 -7.95 24.88 -10.61
N ASP A 266 -7.61 26.14 -10.52
CA ASP A 266 -8.29 27.24 -11.22
C ASP A 266 -7.43 27.86 -12.32
N GLN A 267 -6.28 27.27 -12.62
CA GLN A 267 -5.35 27.65 -13.70
C GLN A 267 -4.77 29.07 -13.56
N ASP A 268 -4.53 29.51 -12.30
CA ASP A 268 -3.91 30.79 -12.02
C ASP A 268 -2.38 30.72 -11.88
N GLY A 269 -1.81 29.52 -11.93
CA GLY A 269 -0.37 29.23 -11.97
C GLY A 269 0.26 28.93 -10.61
N ASP A 270 -0.52 28.85 -9.56
CA ASP A 270 -0.07 28.33 -8.24
C ASP A 270 -0.81 27.05 -7.82
N LEU A 271 -0.44 26.47 -6.70
CA LEU A 271 -1.02 25.19 -6.28
C LEU A 271 -2.03 25.37 -5.17
N ASP A 272 -3.25 24.91 -5.46
CA ASP A 272 -4.36 24.76 -4.52
C ASP A 272 -4.28 23.45 -3.76
N LEU A 273 -4.99 23.36 -2.62
CA LEU A 273 -4.90 22.22 -1.71
C LEU A 273 -6.23 21.52 -1.52
N PHE A 274 -6.30 20.24 -1.88
CA PHE A 274 -7.30 19.33 -1.36
C PHE A 274 -6.83 18.74 -0.02
N ILE A 275 -7.68 18.82 1.02
CA ILE A 275 -7.47 18.19 2.33
C ILE A 275 -8.61 17.20 2.61
N GLY A 276 -8.25 15.92 2.74
CA GLY A 276 -9.18 14.85 3.02
C GLY A 276 -9.56 14.76 4.50
N GLY A 277 -10.83 14.97 4.84
CA GLY A 277 -11.36 14.73 6.17
C GLY A 277 -11.64 13.25 6.39
N ARG A 278 -11.14 12.69 7.50
CA ARG A 278 -11.21 11.26 7.72
C ARG A 278 -12.27 10.85 8.74
N ILE A 279 -12.15 11.33 9.97
CA ILE A 279 -12.93 10.80 11.08
C ILE A 279 -13.37 11.92 12.05
N VAL A 280 -14.57 11.79 12.59
CA VAL A 280 -14.98 12.54 13.77
C VAL A 280 -14.58 11.72 15.01
N PRO A 281 -13.64 12.17 15.85
CA PRO A 281 -13.20 11.43 17.02
C PRO A 281 -14.36 10.96 17.91
N GLY A 282 -14.30 9.70 18.36
CA GLY A 282 -15.36 9.04 19.14
C GLY A 282 -16.64 8.70 18.35
N ARG A 283 -16.70 9.00 17.05
CA ARG A 283 -17.88 8.77 16.19
C ARG A 283 -17.57 8.10 14.85
N TRP A 284 -16.49 7.29 14.79
CA TRP A 284 -16.25 6.48 13.59
C TRP A 284 -17.50 5.64 13.26
N PRO A 285 -17.97 5.57 12.02
CA PRO A 285 -17.34 5.96 10.76
C PRO A 285 -17.81 7.34 10.22
N THR A 286 -18.26 8.26 11.06
CA THR A 286 -18.59 9.60 10.58
C THR A 286 -17.34 10.42 10.26
N SER A 287 -17.44 11.29 9.26
CA SER A 287 -16.33 12.12 8.77
C SER A 287 -16.69 13.61 8.87
N PRO A 288 -15.71 14.50 9.08
CA PRO A 288 -15.93 15.95 9.05
C PRO A 288 -16.16 16.50 7.63
N GLY A 289 -16.05 15.65 6.58
CA GLY A 289 -16.01 16.06 5.19
C GLY A 289 -14.61 16.50 4.74
N SER A 290 -14.43 16.71 3.44
CA SER A 290 -13.16 17.16 2.84
C SER A 290 -13.25 18.61 2.36
N ARG A 291 -12.10 19.26 2.17
CA ARG A 291 -12.01 20.69 1.85
C ARG A 291 -11.09 20.94 0.66
N LEU A 292 -11.41 21.94 -0.13
CA LEU A 292 -10.53 22.55 -1.13
C LEU A 292 -10.18 23.96 -0.66
N TYR A 293 -8.91 24.30 -0.69
CA TYR A 293 -8.39 25.60 -0.36
C TYR A 293 -7.75 26.20 -1.61
N LEU A 294 -8.22 27.37 -2.01
CA LEU A 294 -7.60 28.16 -3.06
C LEU A 294 -6.41 28.92 -2.50
N ASN A 295 -5.33 28.91 -3.21
CA ASN A 295 -4.13 29.66 -2.87
C ASN A 295 -4.25 31.08 -3.42
N GLU A 296 -4.29 32.07 -2.57
CA GLU A 296 -4.29 33.50 -2.92
C GLU A 296 -2.99 34.17 -2.40
N SER A 297 -1.91 33.38 -2.25
CA SER A 297 -0.65 33.85 -1.68
C SER A 297 0.12 34.75 -2.65
N GLU A 298 0.84 35.70 -2.09
CA GLU A 298 1.82 36.52 -2.81
C GLU A 298 3.22 36.20 -2.28
N PRO A 299 4.30 36.46 -3.05
CA PRO A 299 5.65 36.13 -2.61
C PRO A 299 5.98 36.58 -1.20
N GLY A 300 6.23 35.62 -0.32
CA GLY A 300 6.52 35.82 1.11
C GLY A 300 5.29 36.03 2.01
N THR A 301 4.05 35.89 1.48
CA THR A 301 2.83 36.09 2.26
C THR A 301 1.81 35.01 1.99
N LEU A 302 1.60 34.09 2.94
CA LEU A 302 0.61 33.02 2.83
C LEU A 302 -0.82 33.54 2.93
N ARG A 303 -1.65 33.13 2.01
CA ARG A 303 -3.08 33.36 2.03
C ARG A 303 -3.83 32.22 1.37
N PHE A 304 -4.49 31.41 2.16
CA PHE A 304 -5.38 30.34 1.67
C PHE A 304 -6.83 30.67 2.03
N LYS A 305 -7.75 30.32 1.15
CA LYS A 305 -9.17 30.53 1.29
C LYS A 305 -9.93 29.26 0.97
N LEU A 306 -10.94 28.93 1.76
CA LEU A 306 -11.87 27.83 1.41
C LEU A 306 -12.57 28.14 0.08
N ALA A 307 -12.54 27.18 -0.82
CA ALA A 307 -13.30 27.25 -2.06
C ALA A 307 -14.81 27.40 -1.76
N SER A 308 -15.51 28.11 -2.62
CA SER A 308 -16.94 28.34 -2.47
C SER A 308 -17.76 27.05 -2.67
N GLU A 309 -19.00 27.07 -2.22
CA GLU A 309 -19.96 25.97 -2.44
C GLU A 309 -20.16 25.67 -3.94
N GLU A 310 -20.09 26.69 -4.78
CA GLU A 310 -20.19 26.54 -6.24
C GLU A 310 -18.98 25.81 -6.84
N GLN A 311 -17.79 26.06 -6.30
CA GLN A 311 -16.53 25.45 -6.78
C GLN A 311 -16.35 24.03 -6.26
N ALA A 312 -16.61 23.78 -4.98
CA ALA A 312 -16.24 22.54 -4.29
C ALA A 312 -17.36 21.90 -3.45
N GLY A 313 -18.61 22.32 -3.62
CA GLY A 313 -19.76 21.77 -2.87
C GLY A 313 -19.95 20.27 -3.07
N ALA A 314 -19.52 19.72 -4.20
CA ALA A 314 -19.50 18.29 -4.48
C ALA A 314 -18.64 17.49 -3.46
N LEU A 315 -17.61 18.10 -2.86
CA LEU A 315 -16.74 17.45 -1.87
C LEU A 315 -17.45 17.11 -0.55
N LYS A 316 -18.67 17.59 -0.31
CA LYS A 316 -19.50 17.14 0.83
C LYS A 316 -19.80 15.63 0.78
N ALA A 317 -19.81 15.05 -0.40
CA ALA A 317 -19.93 13.62 -0.59
C ALA A 317 -18.64 12.86 -0.28
N CYS A 318 -17.50 13.55 -0.21
CA CYS A 318 -16.18 13.00 0.03
C CYS A 318 -15.93 12.83 1.53
N GLN A 319 -16.26 11.66 2.06
CA GLN A 319 -16.16 11.32 3.48
C GLN A 319 -15.19 10.18 3.72
N ARG A 320 -14.46 10.20 4.84
CA ARG A 320 -13.47 9.16 5.22
C ARG A 320 -12.39 8.99 4.15
N ALA A 321 -11.90 10.11 3.62
CA ALA A 321 -10.84 10.13 2.62
C ALA A 321 -9.55 9.48 3.16
N THR A 322 -8.89 8.70 2.34
CA THR A 322 -7.67 7.95 2.68
C THR A 322 -6.49 8.31 1.79
N SER A 323 -6.76 8.62 0.51
CA SER A 323 -5.80 9.18 -0.43
C SER A 323 -6.53 10.04 -1.47
N ALA A 324 -5.78 10.89 -2.18
CA ALA A 324 -6.28 11.74 -3.24
C ALA A 324 -5.23 11.91 -4.33
N LEU A 325 -5.69 12.02 -5.57
CA LEU A 325 -4.83 12.19 -6.74
C LEU A 325 -5.48 13.19 -7.69
N TRP A 326 -4.77 14.26 -8.02
CA TRP A 326 -5.11 15.15 -9.11
C TRP A 326 -4.55 14.60 -10.41
N SER A 327 -5.36 14.53 -11.46
CA SER A 327 -4.99 14.04 -12.79
C SER A 327 -5.95 14.57 -13.84
N ASP A 328 -5.48 14.91 -15.04
CA ASP A 328 -6.32 15.30 -16.17
C ASP A 328 -6.91 14.06 -16.83
N ILE A 329 -8.04 13.56 -16.28
CA ILE A 329 -8.64 12.25 -16.62
C ILE A 329 -9.17 12.21 -18.05
N ASP A 330 -9.84 13.28 -18.51
CA ASP A 330 -10.47 13.36 -19.82
C ASP A 330 -9.66 14.16 -20.86
N ARG A 331 -8.44 14.57 -20.48
CA ARG A 331 -7.49 15.33 -21.31
C ARG A 331 -8.04 16.64 -21.84
N ASP A 332 -8.82 17.32 -21.00
CA ASP A 332 -9.34 18.64 -21.33
C ASP A 332 -8.43 19.81 -20.90
N GLY A 333 -7.38 19.50 -20.12
CA GLY A 333 -6.38 20.43 -19.61
C GLY A 333 -6.69 20.95 -18.20
N TRP A 334 -7.79 20.52 -17.57
CA TRP A 334 -8.12 20.83 -16.17
C TRP A 334 -7.78 19.65 -15.28
N MET A 335 -7.20 19.92 -14.12
CA MET A 335 -6.87 18.85 -13.18
C MET A 335 -8.13 18.38 -12.45
N ASP A 336 -8.49 17.11 -12.67
CA ASP A 336 -9.60 16.41 -12.03
C ASP A 336 -9.14 15.74 -10.73
N LEU A 337 -10.08 15.32 -9.88
CA LEU A 337 -9.76 14.76 -8.58
C LEU A 337 -10.33 13.37 -8.37
N LEU A 338 -9.44 12.42 -8.09
CA LEU A 338 -9.78 11.07 -7.61
C LEU A 338 -9.56 10.99 -6.10
N VAL A 339 -10.54 10.48 -5.34
CA VAL A 339 -10.42 10.32 -3.88
C VAL A 339 -10.82 8.92 -3.46
N THR A 340 -9.94 8.24 -2.73
CA THR A 340 -10.20 6.93 -2.14
C THR A 340 -10.85 7.04 -0.76
N HIS A 341 -11.69 6.04 -0.38
CA HIS A 341 -12.50 6.06 0.82
C HIS A 341 -12.55 4.74 1.56
N GLU A 342 -12.67 4.80 2.89
CA GLU A 342 -13.12 3.66 3.69
C GLU A 342 -14.62 3.47 3.58
N TYR A 343 -15.10 2.23 3.39
CA TYR A 343 -16.53 1.89 3.22
C TYR A 343 -17.21 2.75 2.15
N GLY A 344 -16.56 2.93 1.02
CA GLY A 344 -17.08 3.74 -0.07
C GLY A 344 -16.41 3.45 -1.40
N PRO A 345 -16.88 4.10 -2.48
CA PRO A 345 -16.25 4.00 -3.80
C PRO A 345 -14.99 4.87 -3.87
N ILE A 346 -14.20 4.72 -4.92
CA ILE A 346 -13.29 5.78 -5.36
C ILE A 346 -14.16 6.85 -6.01
N ARG A 347 -14.13 8.07 -5.47
CA ARG A 347 -14.87 9.18 -6.04
C ARG A 347 -14.09 9.85 -7.15
N VAL A 348 -14.82 10.23 -8.19
CA VAL A 348 -14.32 10.87 -9.39
C VAL A 348 -14.99 12.24 -9.52
N PHE A 349 -14.20 13.29 -9.35
CA PHE A 349 -14.65 14.66 -9.48
C PHE A 349 -13.99 15.27 -10.72
N LEU A 350 -14.81 15.58 -11.72
CA LEU A 350 -14.34 16.27 -12.92
C LEU A 350 -14.31 17.78 -12.66
N ASN A 351 -13.22 18.42 -13.03
CA ASN A 351 -13.07 19.87 -12.93
C ASN A 351 -13.60 20.53 -14.22
N LYS A 352 -14.65 21.28 -14.10
CA LYS A 352 -15.22 22.06 -15.19
C LYS A 352 -14.98 23.54 -14.96
N GLU A 353 -13.85 24.03 -15.47
CA GLU A 353 -13.46 25.45 -15.40
C GLU A 353 -13.51 26.00 -13.97
N GLY A 354 -12.81 25.31 -13.03
CA GLY A 354 -12.74 25.70 -11.62
C GLY A 354 -13.95 25.28 -10.77
N LYS A 355 -14.74 24.27 -11.22
CA LYS A 355 -15.89 23.72 -10.49
C LYS A 355 -15.86 22.19 -10.52
N LEU A 356 -15.87 21.56 -9.35
CA LEU A 356 -15.90 20.11 -9.23
C LEU A 356 -17.33 19.57 -9.45
N GLN A 357 -17.43 18.60 -10.35
CA GLN A 357 -18.63 17.80 -10.59
C GLN A 357 -18.37 16.34 -10.21
N ASP A 358 -19.18 15.77 -9.32
CA ASP A 358 -19.09 14.35 -8.96
C ASP A 358 -19.69 13.48 -10.08
N LEU A 359 -18.82 12.66 -10.71
CA LEU A 359 -19.19 11.71 -11.77
C LEU A 359 -19.06 10.26 -11.32
N THR A 360 -18.99 9.99 -10.03
CA THR A 360 -18.76 8.65 -9.47
C THR A 360 -19.80 7.63 -9.96
N ASP A 361 -21.06 8.02 -10.02
CA ASP A 361 -22.16 7.14 -10.47
C ASP A 361 -22.05 6.84 -11.97
N GLU A 362 -21.77 7.84 -12.79
CA GLU A 362 -21.66 7.74 -14.25
C GLU A 362 -20.49 6.85 -14.68
N THR A 363 -19.42 6.83 -13.91
CA THR A 363 -18.24 5.99 -14.17
C THR A 363 -18.43 4.54 -13.74
N GLY A 364 -19.48 4.21 -12.99
CA GLY A 364 -19.72 2.90 -12.42
C GLY A 364 -18.88 2.59 -11.16
N MET A 365 -18.05 3.54 -10.70
CA MET A 365 -17.24 3.39 -9.49
C MET A 365 -18.07 3.22 -8.22
N GLU A 366 -19.30 3.79 -8.16
CA GLU A 366 -20.22 3.67 -7.03
C GLU A 366 -20.53 2.21 -6.64
N LYS A 367 -20.41 1.25 -7.56
CA LYS A 367 -20.61 -0.18 -7.29
C LYS A 367 -19.45 -0.83 -6.57
N LEU A 368 -18.25 -0.23 -6.64
CA LEU A 368 -17.01 -0.77 -6.10
C LEU A 368 -16.70 -0.15 -4.73
N LYS A 369 -17.58 -0.37 -3.75
CA LYS A 369 -17.41 0.12 -2.38
C LYS A 369 -16.40 -0.75 -1.64
N GLY A 370 -15.29 -0.17 -1.21
CA GLY A 370 -14.18 -0.90 -0.60
C GLY A 370 -13.59 -0.20 0.61
N MET A 371 -12.47 -0.75 1.05
CA MET A 371 -11.53 -0.12 1.98
C MET A 371 -10.34 0.36 1.17
N TRP A 372 -10.61 1.36 0.33
CA TRP A 372 -9.60 1.91 -0.56
C TRP A 372 -8.63 2.80 0.22
N TYR A 373 -7.31 2.61 0.04
CA TYR A 373 -6.29 3.39 0.75
C TYR A 373 -5.43 4.22 -0.19
N GLY A 374 -4.42 3.67 -0.84
CA GLY A 374 -3.56 4.41 -1.76
C GLY A 374 -4.10 4.43 -3.18
N ILE A 375 -3.79 5.49 -3.92
CA ILE A 375 -4.03 5.60 -5.36
C ILE A 375 -2.81 6.21 -6.04
N ALA A 376 -2.45 5.69 -7.23
CA ALA A 376 -1.38 6.21 -8.07
C ALA A 376 -1.77 6.11 -9.54
N GLY A 377 -1.26 7.01 -10.38
CA GLY A 377 -1.52 7.09 -11.81
C GLY A 377 -0.26 6.94 -12.66
N ARG A 378 -0.38 6.24 -13.78
CA ARG A 378 0.60 6.12 -14.86
C ARG A 378 -0.04 5.45 -16.07
N ASP A 379 0.41 5.75 -17.27
CA ASP A 379 0.06 5.00 -18.48
C ASP A 379 0.58 3.55 -18.35
N LEU A 380 -0.32 2.57 -18.26
CA LEU A 380 -0.02 1.15 -18.01
C LEU A 380 -0.12 0.28 -19.25
N ASP A 381 -0.87 0.69 -20.27
CA ASP A 381 -1.06 -0.09 -21.49
C ASP A 381 -0.46 0.56 -22.75
N GLY A 382 0.12 1.76 -22.60
CA GLY A 382 0.88 2.44 -23.64
C GLY A 382 0.02 3.22 -24.65
N ASP A 383 -1.24 3.54 -24.28
CA ASP A 383 -2.15 4.32 -25.13
C ASP A 383 -2.01 5.83 -24.94
N GLY A 384 -1.25 6.25 -23.92
CA GLY A 384 -0.94 7.64 -23.58
C GLY A 384 -1.90 8.29 -22.59
N ASP A 385 -2.92 7.56 -22.12
CA ASP A 385 -3.81 7.99 -21.05
C ASP A 385 -3.24 7.58 -19.68
N ILE A 386 -3.61 8.28 -18.64
CA ILE A 386 -3.18 7.89 -17.29
C ILE A 386 -4.19 6.90 -16.72
N ASP A 387 -3.70 5.69 -16.46
CA ASP A 387 -4.41 4.63 -15.73
C ASP A 387 -4.14 4.74 -14.25
N TYR A 388 -5.00 4.12 -13.45
CA TYR A 388 -4.91 4.23 -11.99
C TYR A 388 -4.83 2.85 -11.32
N VAL A 389 -4.06 2.77 -10.25
CA VAL A 389 -4.05 1.62 -9.35
C VAL A 389 -4.48 2.07 -7.98
N ALA A 390 -5.46 1.37 -7.40
CA ALA A 390 -5.86 1.62 -6.02
C ALA A 390 -5.75 0.36 -5.15
N THR A 391 -5.27 0.56 -3.92
CA THR A 391 -5.09 -0.50 -2.93
C THR A 391 -6.32 -0.67 -2.05
N ASN A 392 -6.57 -1.92 -1.61
CA ASN A 392 -7.72 -2.31 -0.81
C ASN A 392 -7.31 -3.38 0.22
N PHE A 393 -8.25 -3.95 0.98
CA PHE A 393 -8.00 -4.97 2.00
C PHE A 393 -7.44 -6.29 1.47
N GLY A 394 -7.66 -6.61 0.20
CA GLY A 394 -7.31 -7.90 -0.36
C GLY A 394 -8.25 -9.04 0.12
N ASN A 395 -7.95 -10.26 -0.33
CA ASN A 395 -8.83 -11.42 -0.14
C ASN A 395 -8.46 -12.33 1.04
N ASN A 396 -7.30 -12.09 1.68
CA ASN A 396 -6.81 -12.90 2.80
C ASN A 396 -7.30 -12.35 4.15
N THR A 397 -8.60 -12.13 4.24
CA THR A 397 -9.28 -11.61 5.42
C THR A 397 -10.50 -12.47 5.78
N THR A 398 -11.11 -12.21 6.94
CA THR A 398 -12.39 -12.83 7.33
C THR A 398 -13.59 -12.22 6.60
N TYR A 399 -13.42 -11.06 5.99
CA TYR A 399 -14.45 -10.39 5.17
C TYR A 399 -14.63 -11.12 3.83
N LYS A 400 -15.88 -11.18 3.36
CA LYS A 400 -16.27 -11.83 2.08
C LYS A 400 -17.31 -10.95 1.39
N ALA A 401 -16.86 -9.83 0.84
CA ALA A 401 -17.72 -8.86 0.21
C ALA A 401 -18.01 -9.21 -1.26
N SER A 402 -19.21 -8.89 -1.69
CA SER A 402 -19.62 -8.85 -3.09
C SER A 402 -20.83 -7.93 -3.24
N GLU A 403 -21.17 -7.52 -4.46
CA GLU A 403 -22.37 -6.71 -4.73
C GLU A 403 -23.66 -7.36 -4.21
N LYS A 404 -23.78 -8.69 -4.33
CA LYS A 404 -24.97 -9.44 -3.87
C LYS A 404 -24.97 -9.67 -2.35
N LYS A 405 -23.81 -9.79 -1.72
CA LYS A 405 -23.64 -10.01 -0.28
C LYS A 405 -22.56 -9.05 0.24
N PRO A 406 -22.87 -7.76 0.39
CA PRO A 406 -21.90 -6.81 0.93
C PRO A 406 -21.62 -7.08 2.41
N GLU A 407 -20.45 -6.67 2.85
CA GLU A 407 -20.18 -6.50 4.26
C GLU A 407 -20.81 -5.19 4.72
N LEU A 408 -21.45 -5.20 5.87
CA LEU A 408 -22.27 -4.10 6.36
C LEU A 408 -21.69 -3.49 7.63
N LEU A 409 -21.82 -2.19 7.78
CA LEU A 409 -21.53 -1.46 9.00
C LEU A 409 -22.72 -0.57 9.35
N TYR A 410 -23.36 -0.83 10.48
CA TYR A 410 -24.39 0.01 11.06
C TYR A 410 -23.80 0.90 12.16
N TYR A 411 -24.25 2.14 12.25
CA TYR A 411 -23.76 3.09 13.27
C TYR A 411 -24.84 4.08 13.71
N GLY A 412 -24.77 4.47 14.98
CA GLY A 412 -25.73 5.37 15.62
C GLY A 412 -26.24 4.82 16.95
N ASP A 413 -27.46 5.20 17.36
CA ASP A 413 -28.09 4.70 18.60
C ASP A 413 -28.72 3.31 18.38
N LEU A 414 -27.88 2.27 18.39
CA LEU A 414 -28.30 0.88 18.14
C LEU A 414 -28.87 0.19 19.39
N ASP A 415 -28.71 0.76 20.60
CA ASP A 415 -29.22 0.20 21.84
C ASP A 415 -30.34 1.02 22.51
N GLY A 416 -30.68 2.18 21.95
CA GLY A 416 -31.72 3.09 22.44
C GLY A 416 -31.33 3.86 23.68
N THR A 417 -30.02 4.01 23.95
CA THR A 417 -29.49 4.77 25.10
C THR A 417 -29.06 6.18 24.73
N GLY A 418 -29.13 6.56 23.47
CA GLY A 418 -28.58 7.81 22.91
C GLY A 418 -27.08 7.72 22.65
N GLY A 419 -26.43 6.58 22.93
CA GLY A 419 -25.01 6.37 22.72
C GLY A 419 -24.69 6.05 21.27
N PHE A 420 -23.54 6.57 20.76
CA PHE A 420 -23.07 6.22 19.43
C PHE A 420 -22.39 4.85 19.42
N ARG A 421 -22.94 3.92 18.65
CA ARG A 421 -22.47 2.54 18.55
C ARG A 421 -22.15 2.18 17.09
N VAL A 422 -21.31 1.16 16.90
CA VAL A 422 -21.01 0.56 15.61
C VAL A 422 -21.26 -0.93 15.67
N VAL A 423 -21.80 -1.50 14.61
CA VAL A 423 -22.08 -2.93 14.49
C VAL A 423 -21.74 -3.39 13.08
N GLU A 424 -20.71 -4.23 12.97
CA GLU A 424 -20.43 -4.92 11.72
C GLU A 424 -21.38 -6.10 11.53
N ALA A 425 -21.89 -6.25 10.31
CA ALA A 425 -22.77 -7.36 9.96
C ALA A 425 -22.40 -7.96 8.59
N LYS A 426 -22.79 -9.20 8.40
CA LYS A 426 -22.61 -9.97 7.16
C LYS A 426 -23.88 -10.69 6.76
N PHE A 427 -23.97 -11.09 5.51
CA PHE A 427 -25.04 -11.98 5.05
C PHE A 427 -24.74 -13.43 5.44
N GLY A 428 -25.67 -14.08 6.17
CA GLY A 428 -25.78 -15.52 6.28
C GLY A 428 -26.49 -16.11 5.06
N ASP A 429 -26.98 -17.34 5.20
CA ASP A 429 -27.74 -17.98 4.12
C ASP A 429 -29.15 -17.38 3.97
N GLU A 430 -29.83 -17.11 5.09
CA GLU A 430 -31.22 -16.63 5.09
C GLU A 430 -31.40 -15.21 5.63
N CYS A 431 -30.46 -14.70 6.42
CA CYS A 431 -30.57 -13.41 7.10
C CYS A 431 -29.23 -12.71 7.31
N GLN A 432 -29.26 -11.46 7.74
CA GLN A 432 -28.08 -10.73 8.21
C GLN A 432 -27.73 -11.16 9.63
N LEU A 433 -26.43 -11.28 9.89
CA LEU A 433 -25.86 -11.72 11.17
C LEU A 433 -24.80 -10.72 11.63
N PRO A 434 -24.67 -10.44 12.95
CA PRO A 434 -23.57 -9.64 13.46
C PRO A 434 -22.24 -10.42 13.32
N ARG A 435 -21.15 -9.68 13.10
CA ARG A 435 -19.80 -10.27 13.08
C ARG A 435 -19.28 -10.57 14.48
N ARG A 436 -19.67 -9.76 15.46
CA ARG A 436 -19.25 -9.93 16.86
C ARG A 436 -20.19 -10.83 17.62
N GLY A 437 -19.63 -11.71 18.43
CA GLY A 437 -20.40 -12.60 19.29
C GLY A 437 -21.05 -11.91 20.49
N LEU A 438 -21.87 -12.64 21.25
CA LEU A 438 -22.63 -12.12 22.39
C LEU A 438 -21.74 -11.42 23.42
N SER A 439 -20.56 -11.94 23.73
CA SER A 439 -19.67 -11.33 24.74
C SER A 439 -19.28 -9.89 24.38
N CYS A 440 -18.76 -9.70 23.15
CA CYS A 440 -18.35 -8.39 22.67
C CYS A 440 -19.55 -7.44 22.54
N SER A 441 -20.63 -7.91 21.91
CA SER A 441 -21.85 -7.12 21.72
C SER A 441 -22.51 -6.70 23.04
N SER A 442 -22.58 -7.60 24.02
CA SER A 442 -23.19 -7.31 25.32
C SER A 442 -22.30 -6.48 26.25
N ASN A 443 -20.99 -6.51 26.09
CA ASN A 443 -20.10 -5.62 26.82
C ASN A 443 -20.28 -4.17 26.35
N ALA A 444 -20.45 -3.97 25.05
CA ALA A 444 -20.71 -2.65 24.49
C ALA A 444 -22.17 -2.17 24.72
N MET A 445 -23.12 -3.11 24.70
CA MET A 445 -24.57 -2.86 24.79
C MET A 445 -25.22 -3.89 25.73
N PRO A 446 -25.23 -3.65 27.07
CA PRO A 446 -25.72 -4.64 28.07
C PRO A 446 -27.17 -5.09 27.87
N SER A 447 -28.00 -4.29 27.22
CA SER A 447 -29.39 -4.64 26.87
C SER A 447 -29.51 -5.91 26.04
N ILE A 448 -28.53 -6.22 25.19
CA ILE A 448 -28.51 -7.43 24.35
C ILE A 448 -28.52 -8.68 25.21
N LYS A 449 -27.66 -8.76 26.23
CA LYS A 449 -27.61 -9.91 27.13
C LYS A 449 -28.90 -10.02 27.97
N LYS A 450 -29.44 -8.88 28.40
CA LYS A 450 -30.71 -8.82 29.15
C LYS A 450 -31.87 -9.38 28.33
N ASN A 451 -31.92 -9.07 27.03
CA ASN A 451 -33.02 -9.46 26.15
C ASN A 451 -32.90 -10.92 25.66
N LEU A 452 -31.70 -11.33 25.28
CA LEU A 452 -31.48 -12.67 24.67
C LEU A 452 -31.07 -13.74 25.68
N GLY A 453 -30.46 -13.36 26.79
CA GLY A 453 -30.14 -14.24 27.94
C GLY A 453 -28.98 -15.20 27.71
N THR A 454 -28.96 -15.97 26.64
CA THR A 454 -28.00 -17.04 26.39
C THR A 454 -27.23 -16.92 25.07
N TYR A 455 -26.05 -17.56 25.02
CA TYR A 455 -25.29 -17.68 23.76
C TYR A 455 -26.07 -18.41 22.67
N LYS A 456 -26.90 -19.43 23.06
CA LYS A 456 -27.74 -20.16 22.12
C LYS A 456 -28.75 -19.25 21.44
N ASN A 457 -29.48 -18.47 22.22
CA ASN A 457 -30.46 -17.52 21.67
C ASN A 457 -29.79 -16.50 20.74
N PHE A 458 -28.67 -15.93 21.15
CA PHE A 458 -27.91 -15.01 20.29
C PHE A 458 -27.48 -15.68 18.98
N ALA A 459 -26.99 -16.91 19.03
CA ALA A 459 -26.49 -17.63 17.85
C ALA A 459 -27.56 -17.96 16.80
N ILE A 460 -28.82 -18.09 17.20
CA ILE A 460 -29.95 -18.37 16.31
C ILE A 460 -30.72 -17.09 15.89
N SER A 461 -30.39 -15.95 16.48
CA SER A 461 -31.06 -14.67 16.19
C SER A 461 -30.45 -14.01 14.96
N SER A 462 -31.31 -13.41 14.13
CA SER A 462 -30.91 -12.52 13.05
C SER A 462 -30.42 -11.17 13.61
N LEU A 463 -29.81 -10.35 12.76
CA LEU A 463 -29.42 -9.00 13.12
C LEU A 463 -30.61 -8.16 13.60
N SER A 464 -31.77 -8.29 12.94
CA SER A 464 -33.00 -7.59 13.30
C SER A 464 -33.67 -8.08 14.58
N ASP A 465 -33.44 -9.32 14.99
CA ASP A 465 -33.89 -9.81 16.30
C ASP A 465 -33.04 -9.24 17.43
N ILE A 466 -31.77 -8.99 17.19
CA ILE A 466 -30.80 -8.47 18.17
C ILE A 466 -30.96 -6.95 18.35
N TYR A 467 -31.01 -6.20 17.24
CA TYR A 467 -30.96 -4.73 17.24
C TYR A 467 -32.29 -4.06 16.91
N THR A 468 -33.34 -4.81 16.65
CA THR A 468 -34.68 -4.41 16.18
C THR A 468 -34.72 -3.72 14.82
N PRO A 469 -35.75 -3.97 13.99
CA PRO A 469 -35.87 -3.38 12.66
C PRO A 469 -35.82 -1.84 12.68
N ASN A 470 -36.57 -1.22 13.56
CA ASN A 470 -36.67 0.24 13.66
C ASN A 470 -35.32 0.91 13.94
N ARG A 471 -34.47 0.32 14.81
CA ARG A 471 -33.13 0.88 15.12
C ARG A 471 -32.17 0.71 13.94
N LEU A 472 -32.24 -0.39 13.23
CA LEU A 472 -31.44 -0.61 12.04
C LEU A 472 -31.84 0.35 10.90
N GLU A 473 -33.13 0.63 10.71
CA GLU A 473 -33.65 1.56 9.71
C GLU A 473 -33.28 3.02 10.01
N THR A 474 -33.25 3.41 11.28
CA THR A 474 -32.91 4.79 11.69
C THR A 474 -31.41 5.03 11.88
N SER A 475 -30.57 3.99 11.84
CA SER A 475 -29.13 4.09 11.94
C SER A 475 -28.47 4.39 10.59
N GLY A 476 -27.28 4.97 10.63
CA GLY A 476 -26.44 5.06 9.44
C GLY A 476 -25.98 3.67 9.00
N LYS A 477 -25.85 3.46 7.70
CA LYS A 477 -25.43 2.20 7.10
C LYS A 477 -24.36 2.46 6.04
N LEU A 478 -23.28 1.67 6.10
CA LEU A 478 -22.23 1.61 5.08
C LEU A 478 -22.05 0.18 4.58
N GLU A 479 -21.47 0.05 3.39
CA GLU A 479 -21.33 -1.22 2.70
C GLU A 479 -19.94 -1.36 2.09
N MET A 480 -19.40 -2.59 2.09
CA MET A 480 -18.29 -2.98 1.24
C MET A 480 -18.76 -4.04 0.25
N THR A 481 -18.49 -3.84 -1.02
CA THR A 481 -18.82 -4.76 -2.11
C THR A 481 -17.58 -5.33 -2.79
N GLU A 482 -16.41 -4.65 -2.62
CA GLU A 482 -15.14 -5.01 -3.24
C GLU A 482 -14.01 -4.95 -2.19
N LEU A 483 -13.15 -5.98 -2.16
CA LEU A 483 -12.00 -6.05 -1.27
C LEU A 483 -10.66 -6.08 -2.01
N ARG A 484 -10.68 -6.33 -3.32
CA ARG A 484 -9.45 -6.50 -4.10
C ARG A 484 -8.81 -5.15 -4.42
N SER A 485 -7.49 -5.08 -4.34
CA SER A 485 -6.72 -4.02 -4.97
C SER A 485 -6.83 -4.15 -6.49
N MET A 486 -7.03 -3.05 -7.20
CA MET A 486 -7.42 -3.07 -8.62
C MET A 486 -6.65 -2.06 -9.45
N VAL A 487 -6.59 -2.33 -10.75
CA VAL A 487 -6.23 -1.40 -11.82
C VAL A 487 -7.52 -0.86 -12.43
N PHE A 488 -7.52 0.40 -12.75
CA PHE A 488 -8.57 1.12 -13.47
C PHE A 488 -7.96 1.71 -14.74
N TYR A 489 -8.09 0.97 -15.85
CA TYR A 489 -7.68 1.46 -17.16
C TYR A 489 -8.58 2.58 -17.60
N ASN A 490 -8.00 3.69 -17.98
CA ASN A 490 -8.73 4.89 -18.39
C ASN A 490 -9.18 4.72 -19.86
N GLU A 491 -10.46 4.58 -20.07
CA GLU A 491 -11.10 4.54 -21.39
C GLU A 491 -11.88 5.82 -21.67
N SER A 492 -11.45 6.93 -21.03
CA SER A 492 -12.13 8.22 -21.14
C SER A 492 -11.86 8.90 -22.48
N SER A 493 -12.76 9.79 -22.84
CA SER A 493 -12.60 10.69 -23.97
C SER A 493 -13.14 12.04 -23.56
N LYS A 494 -12.76 13.11 -24.25
CA LYS A 494 -13.14 14.48 -23.89
C LYS A 494 -14.62 14.60 -23.54
N GLY A 495 -14.90 14.94 -22.28
CA GLY A 495 -16.25 15.10 -21.74
C GLY A 495 -17.00 13.81 -21.37
N LYS A 496 -16.35 12.63 -21.47
CA LYS A 496 -16.90 11.34 -21.02
C LYS A 496 -15.86 10.55 -20.28
N VAL A 497 -16.04 10.39 -18.98
CA VAL A 497 -15.14 9.57 -18.12
C VAL A 497 -15.62 8.12 -18.08
N SER A 498 -14.72 7.19 -18.28
CA SER A 498 -14.99 5.75 -18.28
C SER A 498 -13.77 4.95 -17.87
N PHE A 499 -13.96 3.90 -17.05
CA PHE A 499 -12.88 3.03 -16.60
C PHE A 499 -13.20 1.56 -16.80
N ARG A 500 -12.19 0.79 -17.22
CA ARG A 500 -12.23 -0.67 -17.20
C ARG A 500 -11.44 -1.18 -15.98
N SER A 501 -12.14 -1.75 -15.01
CA SER A 501 -11.55 -2.20 -13.76
C SER A 501 -11.09 -3.66 -13.81
N VAL A 502 -9.86 -3.94 -13.37
CA VAL A 502 -9.24 -5.27 -13.33
C VAL A 502 -8.58 -5.52 -11.99
N ALA A 503 -8.87 -6.66 -11.35
CA ALA A 503 -8.24 -7.00 -10.09
C ALA A 503 -6.76 -7.35 -10.28
N LEU A 504 -5.90 -6.87 -9.39
CA LEU A 504 -4.50 -7.29 -9.31
C LEU A 504 -4.38 -8.80 -9.02
N PRO A 505 -3.26 -9.45 -9.34
CA PRO A 505 -3.04 -10.88 -9.12
C PRO A 505 -3.27 -11.29 -7.66
N ARG A 506 -3.63 -12.57 -7.46
CA ARG A 506 -3.94 -13.13 -6.14
C ARG A 506 -2.86 -12.87 -5.08
N MET A 507 -1.60 -12.90 -5.46
CA MET A 507 -0.49 -12.69 -4.53
C MET A 507 -0.43 -11.24 -4.00
N ALA A 508 -0.89 -10.26 -4.77
CA ALA A 508 -1.02 -8.87 -4.34
C ALA A 508 -2.18 -8.68 -3.33
N GLN A 509 -3.10 -9.67 -3.22
CA GLN A 509 -4.28 -9.65 -2.34
C GLN A 509 -4.05 -10.33 -0.98
N LEU A 510 -2.80 -10.63 -0.59
CA LEU A 510 -2.50 -11.40 0.63
C LEU A 510 -2.63 -10.60 1.92
N ALA A 511 -2.58 -9.29 1.85
CA ALA A 511 -2.76 -8.38 2.98
C ALA A 511 -3.32 -7.04 2.49
N PRO A 512 -3.92 -6.23 3.37
CA PRO A 512 -4.31 -4.86 3.05
C PRO A 512 -3.14 -4.09 2.45
N GLY A 513 -3.40 -3.43 1.31
CA GLY A 513 -2.48 -2.50 0.69
C GLY A 513 -2.77 -1.08 1.18
N PHE A 514 -1.71 -0.32 1.48
CA PHE A 514 -1.78 1.09 1.83
C PHE A 514 -1.10 1.93 0.75
N GLY A 515 0.16 2.33 0.93
CA GLY A 515 0.89 3.07 -0.07
C GLY A 515 1.07 2.29 -1.38
N VAL A 516 1.02 3.00 -2.49
CA VAL A 516 1.21 2.46 -3.83
C VAL A 516 1.98 3.45 -4.69
N VAL A 517 2.96 2.96 -5.44
CA VAL A 517 3.68 3.76 -6.43
C VAL A 517 3.81 2.99 -7.74
N LEU A 518 3.75 3.72 -8.84
CA LEU A 518 3.96 3.25 -10.20
C LEU A 518 5.24 3.86 -10.74
N THR A 519 6.20 3.04 -11.09
CA THR A 519 7.50 3.46 -11.60
C THR A 519 8.09 2.37 -12.47
N GLU A 520 9.26 2.58 -13.00
CA GLU A 520 10.02 1.59 -13.72
C GLU A 520 11.17 1.10 -12.82
N LEU A 521 11.23 -0.17 -12.48
CA LEU A 521 12.20 -0.71 -11.51
C LEU A 521 13.23 -1.65 -12.12
N ASN A 522 12.88 -2.29 -13.23
CA ASN A 522 13.68 -3.37 -13.82
C ASN A 522 14.31 -2.98 -15.17
N GLY A 523 14.05 -1.79 -15.72
CA GLY A 523 14.62 -1.23 -16.94
C GLY A 523 14.07 -1.82 -18.23
N ASP A 524 12.90 -2.47 -18.23
CA ASP A 524 12.33 -3.16 -19.38
C ASP A 524 11.39 -2.29 -20.23
N SER A 525 11.18 -1.04 -19.84
CA SER A 525 10.27 -0.06 -20.46
C SER A 525 8.78 -0.37 -20.23
N GLN A 526 8.45 -1.22 -19.25
CA GLN A 526 7.08 -1.42 -18.77
C GLN A 526 6.96 -0.90 -17.34
N PRO A 527 5.83 -0.33 -16.95
CA PRO A 527 5.69 0.18 -15.58
C PRO A 527 5.63 -0.96 -14.55
N ASP A 528 6.31 -0.74 -13.44
CA ASP A 528 6.26 -1.61 -12.27
C ASP A 528 5.40 -0.97 -11.18
N LEU A 529 4.84 -1.82 -10.32
CA LEU A 529 3.97 -1.45 -9.22
C LEU A 529 4.57 -1.91 -7.89
N VAL A 530 4.64 -1.01 -6.92
CA VAL A 530 5.03 -1.34 -5.54
C VAL A 530 3.90 -1.01 -4.58
N ILE A 531 3.51 -1.98 -3.76
CA ILE A 531 2.46 -1.82 -2.74
C ILE A 531 3.07 -2.03 -1.35
N ALA A 532 2.88 -1.07 -0.45
CA ALA A 532 3.12 -1.24 0.98
C ALA A 532 1.94 -1.99 1.62
N GLN A 533 2.23 -3.03 2.39
CA GLN A 533 1.20 -3.96 2.87
C GLN A 533 1.35 -4.31 4.34
N ASN A 534 0.33 -4.94 4.87
CA ASN A 534 0.06 -5.41 6.23
C ASN A 534 -0.75 -4.42 7.06
N PHE A 535 -1.53 -4.99 8.00
CA PHE A 535 -2.35 -4.21 8.92
C PHE A 535 -2.40 -4.92 10.28
N PHE A 536 -1.76 -4.32 11.29
CA PHE A 536 -1.61 -4.93 12.63
C PHE A 536 -2.60 -4.39 13.66
N SER A 537 -3.32 -3.33 13.32
CA SER A 537 -4.29 -2.66 14.20
C SER A 537 -5.66 -3.35 14.37
N PRO A 538 -6.08 -4.37 13.54
CA PRO A 538 -7.36 -5.04 13.77
C PRO A 538 -7.44 -5.72 15.14
N GLN A 539 -8.63 -5.72 15.73
CA GLN A 539 -8.93 -6.53 16.90
C GLN A 539 -8.72 -8.02 16.63
N ARG A 540 -8.40 -8.78 17.67
CA ARG A 540 -8.12 -10.23 17.54
C ARG A 540 -9.30 -11.01 16.94
N GLU A 541 -10.52 -10.62 17.26
CA GLU A 541 -11.75 -11.23 16.75
C GLU A 541 -11.99 -10.97 15.26
N VAL A 542 -11.47 -9.86 14.73
CA VAL A 542 -11.50 -9.55 13.29
C VAL A 542 -10.48 -10.40 12.53
N GLY A 543 -9.43 -10.81 13.21
CA GLY A 543 -8.33 -11.57 12.65
C GLY A 543 -7.18 -10.67 12.17
N ARG A 544 -5.98 -11.23 12.13
CA ARG A 544 -4.80 -10.53 11.63
C ARG A 544 -4.84 -10.39 10.11
N MET A 545 -4.40 -9.25 9.62
CA MET A 545 -4.30 -8.94 8.19
C MET A 545 -2.83 -8.68 7.81
N SER A 546 -1.96 -9.65 8.07
CA SER A 546 -0.50 -9.56 7.93
C SER A 546 0.07 -10.74 7.14
N GLY A 547 -0.56 -11.05 6.01
CA GLY A 547 -0.18 -12.20 5.16
C GLY A 547 0.94 -11.91 4.16
N SER A 548 1.43 -10.67 4.06
CA SER A 548 2.48 -10.25 3.15
C SER A 548 3.85 -10.15 3.83
N SER A 549 4.91 -10.12 3.04
CA SER A 549 6.26 -9.72 3.45
C SER A 549 6.44 -8.21 3.67
N GLY A 550 5.34 -7.46 3.85
CA GLY A 550 5.30 -6.02 4.08
C GLY A 550 5.32 -5.18 2.80
N ALA A 551 5.65 -5.77 1.67
CA ALA A 551 5.53 -5.14 0.36
C ALA A 551 5.28 -6.20 -0.73
N SER A 552 4.65 -5.78 -1.83
CA SER A 552 4.58 -6.53 -3.08
C SER A 552 5.13 -5.68 -4.22
N ILE A 553 5.98 -6.28 -5.06
CA ILE A 553 6.49 -5.69 -6.31
C ILE A 553 5.91 -6.50 -7.47
N LEU A 554 5.36 -5.80 -8.45
CA LEU A 554 4.74 -6.39 -9.62
C LEU A 554 5.23 -5.65 -10.87
N SER A 555 5.48 -6.38 -11.96
CA SER A 555 5.72 -5.77 -13.27
C SER A 555 4.50 -5.91 -14.16
N ALA A 556 4.15 -4.86 -14.88
CA ALA A 556 3.16 -4.95 -15.95
C ALA A 556 3.71 -5.77 -17.11
N LEU A 557 2.86 -6.58 -17.71
CA LEU A 557 3.17 -7.35 -18.90
C LEU A 557 2.47 -6.73 -20.13
N LYS A 558 3.02 -6.96 -21.30
CA LYS A 558 2.49 -6.42 -22.57
C LYS A 558 1.04 -6.79 -22.89
N ASP A 559 0.50 -7.80 -22.23
CA ASP A 559 -0.91 -8.22 -22.36
C ASP A 559 -1.85 -7.52 -21.35
N GLY A 560 -1.34 -6.53 -20.60
CA GLY A 560 -2.10 -5.81 -19.57
C GLY A 560 -2.29 -6.58 -18.26
N THR A 561 -1.61 -7.71 -18.07
CA THR A 561 -1.58 -8.43 -16.80
C THR A 561 -0.36 -8.03 -15.98
N PHE A 562 -0.29 -8.48 -14.71
CA PHE A 562 0.82 -8.23 -13.82
C PHE A 562 1.47 -9.52 -13.34
N GLU A 563 2.80 -9.55 -13.34
CA GLU A 563 3.59 -10.59 -12.68
C GLU A 563 4.03 -10.12 -11.29
N VAL A 564 3.80 -10.95 -10.27
CA VAL A 564 4.24 -10.68 -8.89
C VAL A 564 5.63 -11.27 -8.68
N HIS A 565 6.58 -10.43 -8.29
CA HIS A 565 7.95 -10.86 -8.04
C HIS A 565 8.11 -11.54 -6.68
N ASP A 566 8.92 -12.61 -6.65
CA ASP A 566 9.31 -13.26 -5.41
C ASP A 566 10.20 -12.33 -4.58
N THR A 567 9.85 -12.13 -3.31
CA THR A 567 10.60 -11.29 -2.37
C THR A 567 12.04 -11.73 -2.15
N TYR A 568 12.34 -13.01 -2.38
CA TYR A 568 13.71 -13.52 -2.32
C TYR A 568 14.57 -13.01 -3.49
N ASN A 569 13.95 -12.81 -4.66
CA ASN A 569 14.63 -12.26 -5.83
C ASN A 569 14.72 -10.73 -5.74
N THR A 570 13.66 -10.07 -5.31
CA THR A 570 13.69 -8.61 -5.16
C THR A 570 14.55 -8.17 -3.97
N GLY A 571 14.59 -8.93 -2.89
CA GLY A 571 15.29 -8.55 -1.65
C GLY A 571 14.53 -7.58 -0.76
N VAL A 572 13.31 -7.14 -1.18
CA VAL A 572 12.47 -6.24 -0.38
C VAL A 572 11.63 -7.06 0.59
N ILE A 573 12.15 -7.20 1.81
CA ILE A 573 11.49 -7.94 2.89
C ILE A 573 11.30 -7.00 4.09
N LEU A 574 10.03 -6.82 4.47
CA LEU A 574 9.59 -5.98 5.57
C LEU A 574 8.69 -6.81 6.49
N THR A 575 8.90 -6.73 7.79
CA THR A 575 8.17 -7.55 8.78
C THR A 575 7.17 -6.74 9.61
N GLY A 576 7.00 -5.46 9.28
CA GLY A 576 6.18 -4.51 10.03
C GLY A 576 4.82 -4.22 9.41
N ASP A 577 4.12 -3.33 10.05
CA ASP A 577 2.88 -2.70 9.59
C ASP A 577 3.22 -1.55 8.63
N THR A 578 3.46 -1.89 7.36
CA THR A 578 3.98 -0.96 6.36
C THR A 578 2.86 -0.08 5.82
N LYS A 579 3.06 1.23 5.79
CA LYS A 579 2.04 2.23 5.42
C LYS A 579 2.39 2.95 4.12
N GLY A 580 3.35 3.83 4.12
CA GLY A 580 3.77 4.59 2.95
C GLY A 580 4.85 3.86 2.15
N VAL A 581 4.91 4.15 0.87
CA VAL A 581 6.01 3.80 -0.04
C VAL A 581 6.33 4.99 -0.91
N THR A 582 7.61 5.24 -1.15
CA THR A 582 8.10 6.30 -2.05
C THR A 582 9.19 5.79 -2.96
N VAL A 583 9.27 6.41 -4.14
CA VAL A 583 10.35 6.23 -5.12
C VAL A 583 11.26 7.45 -5.06
N ASN A 584 12.55 7.20 -4.98
CA ASN A 584 13.56 8.24 -4.80
C ASN A 584 14.82 7.91 -5.58
N GLU A 585 15.74 8.86 -5.62
CA GLU A 585 17.09 8.69 -6.15
C GLU A 585 18.08 9.07 -5.04
N PHE A 586 18.68 8.07 -4.36
CA PHE A 586 19.47 8.30 -3.15
C PHE A 586 20.98 8.43 -3.39
N ASN A 587 21.49 7.89 -4.48
CA ASN A 587 22.93 7.67 -4.66
C ASN A 587 23.55 8.31 -5.91
N GLY A 588 22.75 9.02 -6.73
CA GLY A 588 23.20 9.76 -7.91
C GLY A 588 23.43 8.87 -9.13
N ASP A 589 22.89 7.64 -9.17
CA ASP A 589 23.10 6.70 -10.27
C ASP A 589 21.99 6.73 -11.35
N GLY A 590 20.90 7.45 -11.10
CA GLY A 590 19.76 7.58 -12.03
C GLY A 590 18.86 6.35 -12.07
N ILE A 591 18.92 5.50 -11.04
CA ILE A 591 18.13 4.27 -10.89
C ILE A 591 17.14 4.47 -9.74
N PRO A 592 15.89 4.00 -9.86
CA PRO A 592 14.88 4.21 -8.82
C PRO A 592 15.17 3.38 -7.57
N ASP A 593 15.21 4.04 -6.43
CA ASP A 593 15.33 3.47 -5.09
C ASP A 593 13.99 3.54 -4.37
N LEU A 594 13.84 2.74 -3.30
CA LEU A 594 12.58 2.65 -2.56
C LEU A 594 12.75 3.00 -1.08
N SER A 595 11.77 3.71 -0.51
CA SER A 595 11.62 3.80 0.93
C SER A 595 10.21 3.42 1.38
N PHE A 596 10.12 2.86 2.60
CA PHE A 596 8.87 2.41 3.19
C PHE A 596 8.75 2.91 4.62
N THR A 597 7.59 3.44 4.97
CA THR A 597 7.26 3.74 6.36
C THR A 597 6.64 2.53 7.05
N VAL A 598 6.88 2.42 8.35
CA VAL A 598 6.36 1.33 9.18
C VAL A 598 5.73 1.93 10.43
N ASN A 599 4.45 1.65 10.67
CA ASN A 599 3.78 2.09 11.89
C ASN A 599 4.50 1.52 13.12
N ASN A 600 4.74 2.36 14.11
CA ASN A 600 5.53 2.02 15.31
C ASN A 600 6.87 1.34 15.01
N GLY A 601 7.49 1.67 13.87
CA GLY A 601 8.70 1.08 13.35
C GLY A 601 9.64 2.09 12.71
N SER A 602 10.76 1.61 12.17
CA SER A 602 11.72 2.46 11.44
C SER A 602 11.45 2.44 9.94
N VAL A 603 11.67 3.56 9.28
CA VAL A 603 11.70 3.66 7.82
C VAL A 603 12.73 2.65 7.29
N SER A 604 12.38 1.96 6.24
CA SER A 604 13.26 1.03 5.54
C SER A 604 13.57 1.56 4.16
N THR A 605 14.86 1.69 3.85
CA THR A 605 15.36 2.19 2.56
C THR A 605 16.10 1.08 1.82
N PHE A 606 15.93 1.04 0.49
CA PHE A 606 16.49 0.02 -0.38
C PHE A 606 17.08 0.66 -1.62
N LEU A 607 18.35 0.36 -1.90
CA LEU A 607 18.99 0.74 -3.15
C LEU A 607 18.73 -0.34 -4.21
N ASN A 608 18.32 0.08 -5.38
CA ASN A 608 18.22 -0.78 -6.56
C ASN A 608 19.64 -1.04 -7.10
N THR A 609 20.03 -2.29 -7.19
CA THR A 609 21.34 -2.70 -7.69
C THR A 609 21.30 -3.27 -9.10
N SER A 610 20.22 -3.00 -9.82
CA SER A 610 20.06 -3.40 -11.23
C SER A 610 21.20 -2.82 -12.08
N ARG A 611 21.62 -3.59 -13.09
CA ARG A 611 22.55 -3.12 -14.11
C ARG A 611 21.83 -2.76 -15.43
N LYS A 612 20.52 -2.64 -15.36
CA LYS A 612 19.68 -2.24 -16.48
C LYS A 612 19.83 -0.74 -16.76
N LYS A 613 19.29 -0.30 -17.87
CA LYS A 613 19.46 1.06 -18.34
C LYS A 613 18.24 1.89 -18.01
N PHE A 614 18.44 2.98 -17.32
CA PHE A 614 17.40 3.92 -16.92
C PHE A 614 17.73 5.34 -17.37
N VAL A 615 16.68 6.14 -17.54
CA VAL A 615 16.74 7.59 -17.61
C VAL A 615 15.98 8.14 -16.40
N GLY A 616 16.67 8.80 -15.50
CA GLY A 616 16.09 9.57 -14.42
C GLY A 616 15.91 11.03 -14.86
N VAL A 617 14.71 11.56 -14.81
CA VAL A 617 14.40 12.95 -15.20
C VAL A 617 14.00 13.73 -13.96
N ARG A 618 14.81 14.72 -13.56
CA ARG A 618 14.49 15.69 -12.52
C ARG A 618 13.98 16.97 -13.15
N ILE A 619 12.82 17.41 -12.71
CA ILE A 619 12.21 18.63 -13.22
C ILE A 619 12.22 19.70 -12.14
N LYS A 620 12.68 20.89 -12.51
CA LYS A 620 12.51 22.10 -11.74
C LYS A 620 11.46 22.98 -12.43
N GLY A 621 10.32 23.17 -11.76
CA GLY A 621 9.23 24.00 -12.23
C GLY A 621 9.42 25.49 -11.95
N LYS A 622 8.37 26.27 -12.21
CA LYS A 622 8.27 27.70 -11.93
C LYS A 622 7.92 27.96 -10.46
N LYS A 623 8.10 29.20 -10.01
CA LYS A 623 7.58 29.65 -8.71
C LYS A 623 6.09 29.43 -8.63
N GLY A 624 5.60 28.98 -7.48
CA GLY A 624 4.24 28.53 -7.27
C GLY A 624 4.03 27.05 -7.61
N ASN A 625 4.82 26.48 -8.54
CA ASN A 625 4.75 25.08 -8.94
C ASN A 625 6.15 24.48 -9.21
N LEU A 626 6.98 24.39 -8.18
CA LEU A 626 8.40 23.96 -8.28
C LEU A 626 8.58 22.53 -8.82
N ARG A 627 7.59 21.68 -8.68
CA ARG A 627 7.62 20.31 -9.15
C ARG A 627 7.00 20.10 -10.52
N ALA A 628 6.49 21.18 -11.14
CA ALA A 628 5.72 21.15 -12.40
C ALA A 628 4.53 20.16 -12.33
N VAL A 629 3.76 20.20 -11.24
CA VAL A 629 2.53 19.41 -11.10
C VAL A 629 1.58 19.71 -12.27
N GLY A 630 1.03 18.68 -12.88
CA GLY A 630 0.21 18.76 -14.10
C GLY A 630 1.02 18.59 -15.41
N ALA A 631 2.37 18.54 -15.35
CA ALA A 631 3.15 18.24 -16.54
C ALA A 631 3.05 16.77 -16.95
N ASN A 632 2.95 16.53 -18.26
CA ASN A 632 2.98 15.18 -18.86
C ASN A 632 4.32 14.93 -19.54
N LEU A 633 4.99 13.85 -19.14
CA LEU A 633 6.27 13.40 -19.68
C LEU A 633 6.06 12.13 -20.48
N THR A 634 6.40 12.15 -21.75
CA THR A 634 6.38 10.96 -22.61
C THR A 634 7.80 10.63 -23.06
N PHE A 635 8.28 9.46 -22.69
CA PHE A 635 9.57 8.95 -23.15
C PHE A 635 9.36 7.85 -24.19
N THR A 636 9.96 8.05 -25.39
CA THR A 636 9.87 7.09 -26.50
C THR A 636 11.26 6.52 -26.79
N THR A 637 11.43 5.23 -26.60
CA THR A 637 12.66 4.51 -26.93
C THR A 637 12.86 4.41 -28.45
N LYS A 638 14.05 4.07 -28.93
CA LYS A 638 14.31 3.95 -30.38
C LYS A 638 13.50 2.87 -31.08
N ASN A 639 13.11 1.82 -30.35
CA ASN A 639 12.24 0.75 -30.88
C ASN A 639 10.75 1.15 -30.92
N GLY A 640 10.41 2.36 -30.45
CA GLY A 640 9.04 2.91 -30.49
C GLY A 640 8.20 2.63 -29.25
N THR A 641 8.75 2.03 -28.19
CA THR A 641 8.02 1.86 -26.93
C THR A 641 7.87 3.21 -26.22
N THR A 642 6.64 3.58 -25.86
CA THR A 642 6.31 4.82 -25.15
C THR A 642 6.03 4.54 -23.69
N GLN A 643 6.37 5.51 -22.83
CA GLN A 643 6.10 5.49 -21.40
C GLN A 643 5.63 6.89 -21.02
N THR A 644 4.41 7.04 -20.50
CA THR A 644 3.84 8.34 -20.12
C THR A 644 3.66 8.45 -18.61
N ILE A 645 4.03 9.60 -18.04
CA ILE A 645 3.91 9.92 -16.62
C ILE A 645 3.33 11.33 -16.51
N GLU A 646 2.28 11.48 -15.70
CA GLU A 646 1.81 12.78 -15.24
C GLU A 646 2.47 13.12 -13.89
N ILE A 647 2.93 14.35 -13.71
CA ILE A 647 3.50 14.79 -12.44
C ILE A 647 2.40 15.22 -11.49
N THR A 648 2.35 14.59 -10.33
CA THR A 648 1.31 14.80 -9.32
C THR A 648 1.86 15.51 -8.07
N GLY A 649 1.05 16.35 -7.45
CA GLY A 649 1.34 17.02 -6.18
C GLY A 649 0.75 16.26 -4.98
N GLY A 650 1.33 15.11 -4.63
CA GLY A 650 0.80 14.20 -3.62
C GLY A 650 0.41 12.87 -4.24
N GLY A 651 -0.56 12.17 -3.66
CA GLY A 651 -0.98 10.83 -4.07
C GLY A 651 -0.42 9.74 -3.16
N SER A 652 -0.58 8.44 -3.56
CA SER A 652 -0.25 7.31 -2.72
C SER A 652 -1.00 7.34 -1.37
N TYR A 653 -0.47 6.75 -0.31
CA TYR A 653 -1.03 6.82 1.04
C TYR A 653 -0.08 7.57 1.94
N LEU A 654 -0.46 8.77 2.40
CA LEU A 654 0.31 9.64 3.30
C LEU A 654 1.76 9.89 2.85
N SER A 655 2.06 9.79 1.56
CA SER A 655 3.45 9.82 1.09
C SER A 655 3.63 10.68 -0.15
N GLN A 656 4.75 11.39 -0.21
CA GLN A 656 5.22 12.12 -1.39
C GLN A 656 6.59 11.59 -1.79
N SER A 657 6.68 11.00 -3.00
CA SER A 657 7.94 10.53 -3.60
C SER A 657 8.85 11.68 -3.98
N GLY A 658 10.11 11.35 -4.22
CA GLY A 658 11.09 12.28 -4.78
C GLY A 658 10.70 12.87 -6.12
N ASN A 659 11.44 13.90 -6.55
CA ASN A 659 11.12 14.64 -7.78
C ASN A 659 11.61 13.95 -9.05
N THR A 660 12.48 12.93 -8.96
CA THR A 660 12.99 12.20 -10.11
C THR A 660 11.94 11.23 -10.67
N LYS A 661 11.70 11.27 -11.98
CA LYS A 661 10.84 10.33 -12.72
C LYS A 661 11.71 9.39 -13.54
N PHE A 662 11.36 8.09 -13.54
CA PHE A 662 12.21 7.07 -14.12
C PHE A 662 11.56 6.40 -15.33
N PHE A 663 12.38 6.21 -16.38
CA PHE A 663 12.02 5.55 -17.62
C PHE A 663 13.03 4.43 -17.91
N GLY A 664 12.55 3.27 -18.35
CA GLY A 664 13.38 2.16 -18.81
C GLY A 664 13.79 2.35 -20.27
N LEU A 665 15.00 1.97 -20.60
CA LEU A 665 15.50 1.96 -21.98
C LEU A 665 15.33 0.62 -22.68
N GLY A 666 15.01 -0.44 -21.93
CA GLY A 666 15.00 -1.80 -22.46
C GLY A 666 16.38 -2.16 -23.05
N ASP A 667 16.38 -2.63 -24.29
CA ASP A 667 17.61 -2.93 -25.04
C ASP A 667 18.23 -1.70 -25.71
N ASP A 668 17.50 -0.60 -25.81
CA ASP A 668 17.96 0.62 -26.48
C ASP A 668 19.07 1.35 -25.70
N LEU A 669 19.76 2.27 -26.38
CA LEU A 669 20.84 3.09 -25.80
C LEU A 669 20.41 4.52 -25.52
N SER A 670 19.30 4.93 -26.11
CA SER A 670 18.72 6.28 -25.93
C SER A 670 17.29 6.33 -26.41
N GLY A 671 16.59 7.42 -26.11
CA GLY A 671 15.24 7.70 -26.56
C GLY A 671 14.99 9.19 -26.74
N GLN A 672 13.74 9.57 -26.98
CA GLN A 672 13.26 10.93 -27.06
C GLN A 672 12.37 11.21 -25.85
N LEU A 673 12.58 12.31 -25.16
CA LEU A 673 11.71 12.82 -24.11
C LEU A 673 10.88 13.99 -24.65
N SER A 674 9.57 13.89 -24.57
CA SER A 674 8.62 14.96 -24.83
C SER A 674 7.95 15.38 -23.53
N ILE A 675 7.83 16.67 -23.28
CA ILE A 675 7.16 17.23 -22.11
C ILE A 675 6.08 18.19 -22.59
N VAL A 676 4.89 18.04 -22.04
CA VAL A 676 3.83 19.03 -22.09
C VAL A 676 3.74 19.65 -20.70
N TRP A 677 4.08 20.92 -20.59
CA TRP A 677 4.05 21.66 -19.33
C TRP A 677 2.61 22.01 -18.93
N PRO A 678 2.34 22.36 -17.67
CA PRO A 678 0.99 22.71 -17.22
C PRO A 678 0.36 23.89 -18.00
N ASP A 679 1.18 24.81 -18.52
CA ASP A 679 0.71 25.92 -19.37
C ASP A 679 0.49 25.52 -20.85
N GLY A 680 0.55 24.22 -21.18
CA GLY A 680 0.38 23.68 -22.52
C GLY A 680 1.60 23.83 -23.43
N THR A 681 2.67 24.49 -22.99
CA THR A 681 3.91 24.59 -23.78
C THR A 681 4.61 23.25 -23.90
N LYS A 682 5.30 23.01 -25.02
CA LYS A 682 5.93 21.72 -25.32
C LYS A 682 7.44 21.85 -25.38
N PHE A 683 8.12 20.84 -24.87
CA PHE A 683 9.56 20.70 -24.94
C PHE A 683 9.93 19.30 -25.45
N ILE A 684 10.90 19.19 -26.34
CA ILE A 684 11.38 17.91 -26.87
C ILE A 684 12.90 17.83 -26.74
N LEU A 685 13.39 16.77 -26.13
CA LEU A 685 14.81 16.44 -26.03
C LEU A 685 15.09 15.12 -26.75
N ASN A 686 15.90 15.18 -27.78
CA ASN A 686 16.28 14.01 -28.58
C ASN A 686 17.54 13.33 -28.03
N ASP A 687 17.71 12.04 -28.34
CA ASP A 687 18.88 11.22 -28.00
C ASP A 687 19.25 11.23 -26.50
N VAL A 688 18.24 11.18 -25.65
CA VAL A 688 18.39 11.09 -24.20
C VAL A 688 18.97 9.72 -23.85
N LYS A 689 20.15 9.71 -23.21
CA LYS A 689 20.90 8.49 -22.85
C LYS A 689 20.69 8.13 -21.38
N GLN A 690 21.14 6.94 -21.01
CA GLN A 690 21.15 6.47 -19.61
C GLN A 690 21.78 7.50 -18.67
N GLY A 691 21.19 7.69 -17.49
CA GLY A 691 21.64 8.56 -16.40
C GLY A 691 20.60 9.59 -15.99
N LEU A 692 21.03 10.57 -15.20
CA LEU A 692 20.19 11.67 -14.74
C LEU A 692 20.15 12.80 -15.75
N VAL A 693 18.98 13.37 -15.94
CA VAL A 693 18.72 14.54 -16.80
C VAL A 693 17.99 15.60 -15.97
N ASP A 694 18.60 16.75 -15.83
CA ASP A 694 18.00 17.91 -15.15
C ASP A 694 17.37 18.84 -16.18
N LEU A 695 16.10 19.15 -15.97
CA LEU A 695 15.32 20.01 -16.86
C LEU A 695 14.65 21.13 -16.07
N MET A 696 14.54 22.28 -16.67
CA MET A 696 13.92 23.48 -16.07
C MET A 696 12.77 23.95 -16.96
N TRP A 697 11.60 24.14 -16.34
CA TRP A 697 10.48 24.83 -16.96
C TRP A 697 10.73 26.36 -16.90
N ASN A 698 11.04 26.97 -18.05
CA ASN A 698 11.38 28.39 -18.17
C ASN A 698 10.15 29.27 -18.45
#